data_31931431f2f0d305b395e2360e3aff61
#
_entry.id   31931431f2f0d305b395e2360e3aff61
#
_cell.length_a   1.000
_cell.length_b   1.000
_cell.length_c   1.000
_cell.angle_alpha   90.00
_cell.angle_beta   90.00
_cell.angle_gamma   90.00
#
_symmetry.space_group_name_H-M   'P 1'
#
loop_
_entity.id
_entity.type
_entity.pdbx_description
1 polymer ?
#
loop_
_entity_poly.entity_id
_entity_poly.type
_entity_poly.pdbx_seq_one_letter_code
_entity_poly.pdbx_strand_id
1 'polypeptide(L)'
;LTVSVINHQSSYMYDASAKVEVEEDRERDDVGSYKVVYDFLKSTTRQEAYKADITYGTNNEFGFDYLRDNIGYSPDALVQRGHHYAIVDEIDSILIDESRTPLIISSPAQESSEMYKTFAAVASKLNEGEHYTVDEKQRAIALTEEGISRAEELLGVSNIYSVAGMHQVHHLETAVRAKALFLQEREYVVRDGEVIIVDEFTGRMQPGRRWSDGLHQAVEAKEGVKIEQESRTLASITFQNYFRFYEKLGGMTGTAETSKEEFYKVYGLVVTPVPTHNQIRRIDHNDQIFQTEKGKWKALTKKIKELNEKGQPVLIGTISIEKNEVLSKYLEREGITHAVLNAKNHEKEGEIIAEAGKPGAVTIATNMAGRGVDIKLGGPLATEAEKEAVLAAGGLFVIGTERHEARRIDNQLRGRSGRQGDVGETQFYVSLEDDLMRVFASNSIKSMMGRVGITEDEAIDSKLVSKALEGAQEKIEGFHFDARKHTLQYDDVLNHQRKSIYEKRRKILFKDEAYFNELMDSLIAVKPELADLIKEKKEKYSEEAFRAIVSAMTLQVIDMLWMDHLDQMEHMRNSVNLRAYGQRDPLVEYKKEGLRMFKGMEGTMIHDLSLFIENIDSVIAAQQANQNHVAVQGSLDTSKIGRNDACPCGSGKKWKKCGELNTEEHQKLMAEKK
;
A
#
# COMPACT_ATOMS: atom_id res chain seq x y z
N LEU A 1 -21.52 25.19 6.89
CA LEU A 1 -20.78 23.90 6.94
C LEU A 1 -19.33 24.18 7.26
N THR A 2 -18.75 23.43 8.18
CA THR A 2 -17.32 23.44 8.48
C THR A 2 -16.61 22.41 7.61
N VAL A 3 -15.41 22.75 7.12
CA VAL A 3 -14.62 21.90 6.24
C VAL A 3 -13.21 21.75 6.81
N SER A 4 -12.70 20.55 6.84
CA SER A 4 -11.35 20.23 7.26
C SER A 4 -10.61 19.37 6.25
N VAL A 5 -9.28 19.39 6.36
CA VAL A 5 -8.38 18.56 5.56
C VAL A 5 -7.43 17.81 6.48
N ILE A 6 -7.26 16.53 6.23
CA ILE A 6 -6.29 15.68 6.93
C ILE A 6 -5.22 15.17 5.95
N ASN A 7 -3.96 15.38 6.31
CA ASN A 7 -2.78 14.90 5.60
C ASN A 7 -1.97 13.96 6.51
N HIS A 8 -0.89 13.40 6.00
CA HIS A 8 -0.08 12.42 6.73
C HIS A 8 0.39 12.89 8.12
N GLN A 9 0.84 14.14 8.24
CA GLN A 9 1.37 14.67 9.52
C GLN A 9 0.66 15.92 10.00
N SER A 10 -0.34 16.40 9.28
CA SER A 10 -0.97 17.70 9.56
C SER A 10 -2.49 17.63 9.34
N SER A 11 -3.18 18.53 10.00
CA SER A 11 -4.62 18.71 9.83
C SER A 11 -4.97 20.18 9.84
N TYR A 12 -5.91 20.55 9.00
CA TYR A 12 -6.30 21.95 8.80
C TYR A 12 -7.82 22.08 8.83
N MET A 13 -8.27 23.22 9.34
CA MET A 13 -9.65 23.67 9.24
C MET A 13 -9.73 24.83 8.25
N TYR A 14 -10.75 24.88 7.40
CA TYR A 14 -11.00 26.03 6.56
C TYR A 14 -11.42 27.25 7.41
N ASP A 15 -10.69 28.35 7.25
CA ASP A 15 -10.95 29.63 7.89
C ASP A 15 -10.73 30.76 6.88
N ALA A 16 -11.82 31.42 6.45
CA ALA A 16 -11.78 32.50 5.46
C ALA A 16 -10.91 33.70 5.89
N SER A 17 -10.59 33.83 7.18
CA SER A 17 -9.77 34.91 7.72
C SER A 17 -8.27 34.55 7.84
N ALA A 18 -7.92 33.27 7.71
CA ALA A 18 -6.54 32.81 7.81
C ALA A 18 -5.75 33.26 6.55
N LYS A 19 -4.69 34.01 6.76
CA LYS A 19 -3.72 34.35 5.73
C LYS A 19 -2.35 33.85 6.18
N VAL A 20 -1.62 33.19 5.29
CA VAL A 20 -0.25 32.76 5.54
C VAL A 20 0.69 33.91 5.13
N GLU A 21 1.70 34.21 5.93
CA GLU A 21 2.73 35.17 5.54
C GLU A 21 3.52 34.62 4.35
N VAL A 22 3.57 35.42 3.28
CA VAL A 22 4.05 35.02 1.93
C VAL A 22 5.51 34.55 1.89
N GLU A 23 6.30 34.79 2.94
CA GLU A 23 7.71 34.37 2.98
C GLU A 23 7.91 32.90 3.38
N GLU A 24 7.10 32.38 4.29
CA GLU A 24 7.17 30.94 4.67
C GLU A 24 6.66 30.02 3.55
N ASP A 25 5.76 30.49 2.72
CA ASP A 25 5.19 29.72 1.61
C ASP A 25 6.18 29.61 0.43
N ARG A 26 7.00 30.64 0.19
CA ARG A 26 7.99 30.62 -0.90
C ARG A 26 9.12 29.62 -0.70
N GLU A 27 9.62 29.43 0.52
CA GLU A 27 10.67 28.44 0.80
C GLU A 27 10.17 26.99 0.68
N ARG A 28 8.88 26.75 0.90
CA ARG A 28 8.25 25.42 0.70
C ARG A 28 7.91 25.13 -0.76
N ASP A 29 7.57 26.15 -1.54
CA ASP A 29 7.18 26.03 -2.95
C ASP A 29 8.36 25.81 -3.90
N ASP A 30 9.59 26.12 -3.48
CA ASP A 30 10.80 25.84 -4.27
C ASP A 30 11.13 24.35 -4.41
N VAL A 31 10.46 23.47 -3.64
CA VAL A 31 10.69 22.01 -3.65
C VAL A 31 9.59 21.23 -4.37
N GLY A 32 8.44 21.81 -4.64
CA GLY A 32 7.33 21.08 -5.25
C GLY A 32 6.27 21.98 -5.89
N SER A 33 6.50 22.36 -6.95
CA SER A 33 6.03 23.18 -8.01
C SER A 33 4.59 23.15 -8.49
N TYR A 34 3.63 22.90 -7.74
CA TYR A 34 2.29 23.43 -7.98
C TYR A 34 1.91 24.24 -6.75
N LYS A 35 1.67 25.54 -6.93
CA LYS A 35 1.32 26.45 -5.82
C LYS A 35 0.29 25.82 -4.90
N VAL A 36 0.76 25.15 -3.85
CA VAL A 36 -0.10 24.76 -2.74
C VAL A 36 -0.41 26.05 -2.00
N VAL A 37 -1.60 26.57 -2.18
CA VAL A 37 -2.06 27.76 -1.49
C VAL A 37 -2.58 27.33 -0.13
N TYR A 38 -1.85 27.64 0.93
CA TYR A 38 -2.28 27.43 2.32
C TYR A 38 -3.16 28.58 2.85
N ASP A 39 -3.44 29.60 2.04
CA ASP A 39 -4.43 30.62 2.35
C ASP A 39 -5.76 29.96 2.73
N PHE A 40 -6.38 30.46 3.78
CA PHE A 40 -7.63 29.93 4.34
C PHE A 40 -7.52 28.60 5.09
N LEU A 41 -6.33 28.05 5.31
CA LEU A 41 -6.12 26.81 6.07
C LEU A 41 -5.48 27.12 7.43
N LYS A 42 -6.24 26.91 8.50
CA LYS A 42 -5.77 27.03 9.88
C LYS A 42 -5.37 25.66 10.41
N SER A 43 -4.14 25.54 10.91
CA SER A 43 -3.68 24.31 11.55
C SER A 43 -4.57 23.92 12.74
N THR A 44 -4.91 22.66 12.85
CA THR A 44 -5.78 22.13 13.90
C THR A 44 -5.36 20.71 14.31
N THR A 45 -5.93 20.22 15.40
CA THR A 45 -5.70 18.83 15.80
C THR A 45 -6.49 17.86 14.91
N ARG A 46 -6.00 16.60 14.84
CA ARG A 46 -6.68 15.54 14.09
C ARG A 46 -8.12 15.34 14.55
N GLN A 47 -8.35 15.39 15.87
CA GLN A 47 -9.67 15.27 16.48
C GLN A 47 -10.62 16.40 16.08
N GLU A 48 -10.14 17.65 16.10
CA GLU A 48 -10.95 18.80 15.69
C GLU A 48 -11.27 18.74 14.19
N ALA A 49 -10.34 18.25 13.37
CA ALA A 49 -10.58 18.05 11.95
C ALA A 49 -11.73 17.06 11.71
N TYR A 50 -11.79 15.94 12.44
CA TYR A 50 -12.90 14.99 12.31
C TYR A 50 -14.24 15.48 12.86
N LYS A 51 -14.27 16.55 13.66
CA LYS A 51 -15.54 17.18 14.12
C LYS A 51 -16.17 18.06 13.07
N ALA A 52 -15.47 18.43 12.00
CA ALA A 52 -16.02 19.21 10.90
C ALA A 52 -17.17 18.48 10.20
N ASP A 53 -18.11 19.23 9.59
CA ASP A 53 -19.20 18.65 8.82
C ASP A 53 -18.69 17.83 7.63
N ILE A 54 -17.62 18.32 6.96
CA ILE A 54 -16.94 17.67 5.85
C ILE A 54 -15.45 17.54 6.20
N THR A 55 -14.92 16.32 6.13
CA THR A 55 -13.50 16.05 6.31
C THR A 55 -12.92 15.48 5.02
N TYR A 56 -11.96 16.19 4.42
CA TYR A 56 -11.19 15.74 3.27
C TYR A 56 -9.94 15.00 3.71
N GLY A 57 -9.52 13.99 2.95
CA GLY A 57 -8.26 13.29 3.19
C GLY A 57 -8.04 12.19 2.16
N THR A 58 -6.86 11.60 2.18
CA THR A 58 -6.60 10.41 1.36
C THR A 58 -7.22 9.17 2.01
N ASN A 59 -7.58 8.19 1.19
CA ASN A 59 -8.10 6.89 1.63
C ASN A 59 -7.19 6.24 2.70
N ASN A 60 -5.87 6.34 2.53
CA ASN A 60 -4.87 5.81 3.45
C ASN A 60 -5.00 6.44 4.84
N GLU A 61 -5.11 7.78 4.92
CA GLU A 61 -5.20 8.48 6.21
C GLU A 61 -6.43 8.06 7.01
N PHE A 62 -7.60 7.98 6.35
CA PHE A 62 -8.81 7.50 6.99
C PHE A 62 -8.69 6.05 7.48
N GLY A 63 -8.13 5.18 6.66
CA GLY A 63 -7.95 3.77 7.03
C GLY A 63 -6.93 3.57 8.15
N PHE A 64 -5.81 4.30 8.14
CA PHE A 64 -4.83 4.24 9.23
C PHE A 64 -5.36 4.86 10.51
N ASP A 65 -6.15 5.93 10.46
CA ASP A 65 -6.79 6.48 11.64
C ASP A 65 -7.78 5.49 12.27
N TYR A 66 -8.54 4.76 11.43
CA TYR A 66 -9.40 3.68 11.90
C TYR A 66 -8.60 2.61 12.66
N LEU A 67 -7.46 2.17 12.10
CA LEU A 67 -6.63 1.18 12.76
C LEU A 67 -6.03 1.72 14.07
N ARG A 68 -5.50 2.97 14.07
CA ARG A 68 -4.97 3.64 15.26
C ARG A 68 -6.01 3.77 16.37
N ASP A 69 -7.24 4.14 16.03
CA ASP A 69 -8.33 4.25 16.98
C ASP A 69 -8.67 2.90 17.65
N ASN A 70 -8.51 1.80 16.92
CA ASN A 70 -8.80 0.47 17.44
C ASN A 70 -7.66 -0.18 18.23
N ILE A 71 -6.46 0.43 18.25
CA ILE A 71 -5.34 0.02 19.10
C ILE A 71 -5.00 1.06 20.19
N GLY A 72 -5.74 2.19 20.27
CA GLY A 72 -5.54 3.25 21.25
C GLY A 72 -5.90 2.81 22.67
N TYR A 73 -5.18 3.29 23.69
CA TYR A 73 -5.38 2.96 25.10
C TYR A 73 -6.13 4.04 25.91
N SER A 74 -6.47 5.16 25.27
CA SER A 74 -7.25 6.23 25.91
C SER A 74 -8.38 6.67 24.98
N PRO A 75 -9.61 6.92 25.52
CA PRO A 75 -10.69 7.51 24.76
C PRO A 75 -10.32 8.84 24.12
N ASP A 76 -9.47 9.63 24.80
CA ASP A 76 -9.01 10.94 24.32
C ASP A 76 -8.02 10.85 23.15
N ALA A 77 -7.46 9.66 22.89
CA ALA A 77 -6.58 9.44 21.74
C ALA A 77 -7.35 9.14 20.46
N LEU A 78 -8.63 8.77 20.55
CA LEU A 78 -9.44 8.43 19.38
C LEU A 78 -9.77 9.70 18.59
N VAL A 79 -9.68 9.61 17.27
CA VAL A 79 -9.86 10.76 16.38
C VAL A 79 -11.11 10.67 15.52
N GLN A 80 -11.49 9.47 15.05
CA GLN A 80 -12.62 9.31 14.14
C GLN A 80 -13.99 9.37 14.84
N ARG A 81 -14.93 9.95 14.13
CA ARG A 81 -16.36 9.80 14.40
C ARG A 81 -16.91 8.57 13.66
N GLY A 82 -18.20 8.26 13.80
CA GLY A 82 -18.84 7.13 13.10
C GLY A 82 -18.76 7.23 11.58
N HIS A 83 -19.00 6.11 10.90
CA HIS A 83 -18.91 5.95 9.44
C HIS A 83 -20.28 6.16 8.79
N HIS A 84 -20.77 7.42 8.73
CA HIS A 84 -22.11 7.71 8.21
C HIS A 84 -22.12 7.80 6.68
N TYR A 85 -21.30 8.67 6.08
CA TYR A 85 -21.29 8.88 4.63
C TYR A 85 -19.87 9.15 4.11
N ALA A 86 -19.48 8.45 3.05
CA ALA A 86 -18.27 8.72 2.31
C ALA A 86 -18.56 8.96 0.83
N ILE A 87 -17.90 9.96 0.26
CA ILE A 87 -17.83 10.21 -1.18
C ILE A 87 -16.38 9.96 -1.58
N VAL A 88 -16.16 9.02 -2.49
CA VAL A 88 -14.83 8.59 -2.93
C VAL A 88 -14.59 9.13 -4.33
N ASP A 89 -13.63 10.05 -4.46
CA ASP A 89 -13.18 10.52 -5.76
C ASP A 89 -12.22 9.50 -6.38
N GLU A 90 -12.25 9.36 -7.70
CA GLU A 90 -11.50 8.33 -8.43
C GLU A 90 -11.73 6.92 -7.84
N ILE A 91 -13.01 6.61 -7.60
CA ILE A 91 -13.46 5.43 -6.85
C ILE A 91 -12.95 4.09 -7.41
N ASP A 92 -12.71 3.99 -8.71
CA ASP A 92 -12.17 2.80 -9.37
C ASP A 92 -10.71 2.54 -8.98
N SER A 93 -9.89 3.57 -8.78
CA SER A 93 -8.54 3.39 -8.23
C SER A 93 -8.57 2.85 -6.82
N ILE A 94 -9.36 3.47 -5.95
CA ILE A 94 -9.34 3.15 -4.53
C ILE A 94 -10.00 1.79 -4.27
N LEU A 95 -11.19 1.55 -4.85
CA LEU A 95 -11.96 0.35 -4.53
C LEU A 95 -11.64 -0.86 -5.42
N ILE A 96 -10.89 -0.70 -6.49
CA ILE A 96 -10.49 -1.80 -7.37
C ILE A 96 -8.98 -1.97 -7.40
N ASP A 97 -8.19 -0.94 -7.77
CA ASP A 97 -6.74 -1.06 -7.92
C ASP A 97 -6.02 -1.23 -6.61
N GLU A 98 -6.19 -0.26 -5.70
CA GLU A 98 -5.54 -0.25 -4.40
C GLU A 98 -6.13 -1.28 -3.44
N SER A 99 -7.31 -1.82 -3.74
CA SER A 99 -8.00 -2.79 -2.89
C SER A 99 -7.31 -4.16 -2.82
N ARG A 100 -6.28 -4.39 -3.60
CA ARG A 100 -5.48 -5.63 -3.57
C ARG A 100 -4.61 -5.77 -2.32
N THR A 101 -4.21 -4.65 -1.71
CA THR A 101 -3.34 -4.62 -0.54
C THR A 101 -4.05 -4.08 0.68
N PRO A 102 -3.98 -4.75 1.84
CA PRO A 102 -4.54 -4.23 3.08
C PRO A 102 -3.69 -3.08 3.64
N LEU A 103 -4.30 -2.25 4.44
CA LEU A 103 -3.60 -1.35 5.35
C LEU A 103 -3.13 -2.14 6.56
N ILE A 104 -1.88 -1.98 6.95
CA ILE A 104 -1.25 -2.73 8.05
C ILE A 104 -0.53 -1.76 8.96
N ILE A 105 -0.77 -1.87 10.26
CA ILE A 105 0.08 -1.30 11.31
C ILE A 105 0.87 -2.46 11.90
N SER A 106 2.19 -2.33 11.93
CA SER A 106 3.09 -3.36 12.45
C SER A 106 4.03 -2.80 13.51
N SER A 107 4.56 -3.69 14.35
CA SER A 107 5.64 -3.42 15.29
C SER A 107 6.82 -4.37 15.04
N PRO A 108 8.05 -3.95 15.37
CA PRO A 108 9.22 -4.81 15.21
C PRO A 108 9.10 -6.08 16.08
N ALA A 109 9.38 -7.24 15.49
CA ALA A 109 9.51 -8.52 16.19
C ALA A 109 10.98 -8.79 16.57
N GLN A 110 11.21 -9.57 17.62
CA GLN A 110 12.57 -9.84 18.12
C GLN A 110 13.29 -11.02 17.41
N GLU A 111 12.88 -11.41 16.20
CA GLU A 111 13.50 -12.55 15.54
C GLU A 111 14.81 -12.23 14.80
N SER A 112 15.68 -13.26 14.67
CA SER A 112 17.07 -13.14 14.27
C SER A 112 17.24 -12.94 12.76
N SER A 113 17.88 -11.83 12.36
CA SER A 113 18.27 -11.53 10.97
C SER A 113 19.25 -12.55 10.34
N GLU A 114 19.87 -13.43 11.13
CA GLU A 114 20.83 -14.41 10.63
C GLU A 114 20.19 -15.52 9.79
N MET A 115 18.96 -15.91 10.11
CA MET A 115 18.25 -16.93 9.33
C MET A 115 18.02 -16.44 7.90
N TYR A 116 17.59 -15.21 7.70
CA TYR A 116 17.39 -14.65 6.36
C TYR A 116 18.66 -14.68 5.51
N LYS A 117 19.83 -14.37 6.08
CA LYS A 117 21.13 -14.44 5.39
C LYS A 117 21.48 -15.87 4.98
N THR A 118 21.24 -16.81 5.89
CA THR A 118 21.51 -18.24 5.64
C THR A 118 20.64 -18.76 4.51
N PHE A 119 19.34 -18.49 4.54
CA PHE A 119 18.41 -18.96 3.51
C PHE A 119 18.58 -18.22 2.18
N ALA A 120 18.96 -16.94 2.17
CA ALA A 120 19.33 -16.24 0.93
C ALA A 120 20.57 -16.87 0.28
N ALA A 121 21.58 -17.26 1.08
CA ALA A 121 22.75 -17.96 0.57
C ALA A 121 22.42 -19.37 0.03
N VAL A 122 21.47 -20.09 0.64
CA VAL A 122 20.95 -21.37 0.12
C VAL A 122 20.20 -21.14 -1.19
N ALA A 123 19.24 -20.22 -1.22
CA ALA A 123 18.43 -19.90 -2.40
C ALA A 123 19.29 -19.47 -3.59
N SER A 124 20.40 -18.75 -3.36
CA SER A 124 21.34 -18.36 -4.43
C SER A 124 21.92 -19.54 -5.20
N LYS A 125 22.04 -20.73 -4.55
CA LYS A 125 22.60 -21.95 -5.12
C LYS A 125 21.58 -22.90 -5.74
N LEU A 126 20.28 -22.57 -5.64
CA LEU A 126 19.18 -23.33 -6.27
C LEU A 126 18.91 -22.78 -7.66
N ASN A 127 18.68 -23.65 -8.65
CA ASN A 127 18.47 -23.31 -10.05
C ASN A 127 17.01 -23.55 -10.43
N GLU A 128 16.45 -22.64 -11.25
CA GLU A 128 15.12 -22.80 -11.85
C GLU A 128 15.12 -24.00 -12.82
N GLY A 129 13.98 -24.69 -12.85
CA GLY A 129 13.78 -25.89 -13.68
C GLY A 129 14.30 -27.20 -13.05
N GLU A 130 15.36 -27.16 -12.25
CA GLU A 130 15.94 -28.30 -11.55
C GLU A 130 15.47 -28.36 -10.08
N HIS A 131 15.62 -27.26 -9.36
CA HIS A 131 15.38 -27.21 -7.92
C HIS A 131 14.05 -26.54 -7.56
N TYR A 132 13.53 -25.67 -8.42
CA TYR A 132 12.21 -25.04 -8.26
C TYR A 132 11.61 -24.69 -9.63
N THR A 133 10.29 -24.56 -9.66
CA THR A 133 9.53 -24.09 -10.83
C THR A 133 8.83 -22.78 -10.50
N VAL A 134 8.66 -21.92 -11.52
CA VAL A 134 7.99 -20.63 -11.40
C VAL A 134 6.71 -20.66 -12.22
N ASP A 135 5.58 -20.31 -11.62
CA ASP A 135 4.34 -19.99 -12.32
C ASP A 135 4.19 -18.47 -12.41
N GLU A 136 4.55 -17.90 -13.57
CA GLU A 136 4.48 -16.46 -13.81
C GLU A 136 3.04 -15.92 -13.70
N LYS A 137 2.02 -16.74 -14.04
CA LYS A 137 0.61 -16.30 -13.99
C LYS A 137 0.09 -16.17 -12.58
N GLN A 138 0.48 -17.11 -11.72
CA GLN A 138 0.07 -17.13 -10.31
C GLN A 138 1.07 -16.41 -9.40
N ARG A 139 2.21 -15.96 -9.95
CA ARG A 139 3.34 -15.40 -9.18
C ARG A 139 3.73 -16.31 -8.02
N ALA A 140 3.78 -17.61 -8.28
CA ALA A 140 4.07 -18.65 -7.30
C ALA A 140 5.32 -19.43 -7.68
N ILE A 141 5.97 -19.98 -6.66
CA ILE A 141 7.07 -20.94 -6.84
C ILE A 141 6.68 -22.29 -6.25
N ALA A 142 7.23 -23.36 -6.79
CA ALA A 142 7.13 -24.68 -6.21
C ALA A 142 8.53 -25.33 -6.16
N LEU A 143 8.94 -25.78 -4.97
CA LEU A 143 10.20 -26.53 -4.81
C LEU A 143 10.03 -27.94 -5.35
N THR A 144 11.05 -28.47 -6.04
CA THR A 144 11.12 -29.87 -6.47
C THR A 144 11.68 -30.75 -5.36
N GLU A 145 11.55 -32.07 -5.46
CA GLU A 145 12.16 -32.99 -4.52
C GLU A 145 13.69 -32.86 -4.50
N GLU A 146 14.30 -32.61 -5.68
CA GLU A 146 15.74 -32.34 -5.80
C GLU A 146 16.10 -31.01 -5.12
N GLY A 147 15.25 -30.00 -5.23
CA GLY A 147 15.45 -28.69 -4.58
C GLY A 147 15.41 -28.79 -3.07
N ILE A 148 14.48 -29.59 -2.53
CA ILE A 148 14.37 -29.85 -1.09
C ILE A 148 15.62 -30.58 -0.60
N SER A 149 16.01 -31.70 -1.25
CA SER A 149 17.20 -32.48 -0.90
C SER A 149 18.47 -31.63 -0.94
N ARG A 150 18.59 -30.75 -1.94
CA ARG A 150 19.73 -29.84 -2.06
C ARG A 150 19.75 -28.79 -0.95
N ALA A 151 18.60 -28.25 -0.57
CA ALA A 151 18.50 -27.31 0.54
C ALA A 151 18.86 -27.98 1.89
N GLU A 152 18.39 -29.21 2.13
CA GLU A 152 18.72 -30.01 3.31
C GLU A 152 20.22 -30.28 3.41
N GLU A 153 20.87 -30.66 2.30
CA GLU A 153 22.32 -30.82 2.22
C GLU A 153 23.08 -29.55 2.58
N LEU A 154 22.65 -28.40 2.03
CA LEU A 154 23.27 -27.09 2.25
C LEU A 154 23.08 -26.57 3.68
N LEU A 155 21.97 -26.92 4.33
CA LEU A 155 21.63 -26.55 5.70
C LEU A 155 22.18 -27.54 6.73
N GLY A 156 22.57 -28.76 6.30
CA GLY A 156 23.04 -29.85 7.19
C GLY A 156 21.92 -30.44 8.04
N VAL A 157 20.68 -30.43 7.55
CA VAL A 157 19.50 -31.00 8.23
C VAL A 157 18.98 -32.21 7.47
N SER A 158 18.44 -33.21 8.19
CA SER A 158 17.98 -34.46 7.58
C SER A 158 16.55 -34.45 7.09
N ASN A 159 15.70 -33.52 7.54
CA ASN A 159 14.32 -33.34 7.10
C ASN A 159 13.82 -31.97 7.50
N ILE A 160 13.69 -31.09 6.50
CA ILE A 160 13.22 -29.71 6.70
C ILE A 160 11.71 -29.66 7.00
N TYR A 161 10.92 -30.67 6.60
CA TYR A 161 9.46 -30.76 6.85
C TYR A 161 9.11 -31.39 8.21
N SER A 162 10.09 -31.58 9.09
CA SER A 162 9.82 -32.02 10.48
C SER A 162 9.01 -30.92 11.23
N VAL A 163 8.31 -31.31 12.31
CA VAL A 163 7.52 -30.34 13.13
C VAL A 163 8.39 -29.19 13.64
N ALA A 164 9.66 -29.44 13.93
CA ALA A 164 10.65 -28.43 14.32
C ALA A 164 11.17 -27.60 13.13
N GLY A 165 11.01 -28.09 11.90
CA GLY A 165 11.52 -27.46 10.67
C GLY A 165 10.55 -26.57 9.93
N MET A 166 9.30 -26.44 10.36
CA MET A 166 8.28 -25.66 9.62
C MET A 166 8.69 -24.18 9.39
N HIS A 167 9.38 -23.57 10.37
CA HIS A 167 9.95 -22.22 10.18
C HIS A 167 11.03 -22.19 9.10
N GLN A 168 11.82 -23.25 8.99
CA GLN A 168 12.90 -23.35 7.99
C GLN A 168 12.33 -23.48 6.57
N VAL A 169 11.22 -24.23 6.40
CA VAL A 169 10.51 -24.34 5.12
C VAL A 169 10.02 -22.96 4.67
N HIS A 170 9.39 -22.21 5.57
CA HIS A 170 8.91 -20.86 5.28
C HIS A 170 10.05 -19.93 4.83
N HIS A 171 11.17 -19.91 5.54
CA HIS A 171 12.32 -19.09 5.16
C HIS A 171 12.93 -19.53 3.81
N LEU A 172 12.97 -20.84 3.52
CA LEU A 172 13.46 -21.35 2.25
C LEU A 172 12.56 -20.90 1.08
N GLU A 173 11.26 -21.12 1.21
CA GLU A 173 10.29 -20.73 0.18
C GLU A 173 10.32 -19.21 -0.04
N THR A 174 10.36 -18.43 1.04
CA THR A 174 10.41 -16.95 0.97
C THR A 174 11.71 -16.47 0.31
N ALA A 175 12.85 -17.10 0.61
CA ALA A 175 14.12 -16.76 -0.02
C ALA A 175 14.15 -17.12 -1.52
N VAL A 176 13.62 -18.29 -1.91
CA VAL A 176 13.50 -18.68 -3.32
C VAL A 176 12.53 -17.77 -4.06
N ARG A 177 11.41 -17.41 -3.43
CA ARG A 177 10.43 -16.46 -3.97
C ARG A 177 11.04 -15.07 -4.19
N ALA A 178 11.81 -14.56 -3.22
CA ALA A 178 12.54 -13.30 -3.35
C ALA A 178 13.54 -13.32 -4.50
N LYS A 179 14.21 -14.47 -4.74
CA LYS A 179 15.13 -14.65 -5.85
C LYS A 179 14.43 -14.68 -7.19
N ALA A 180 13.36 -15.47 -7.31
CA ALA A 180 12.73 -15.81 -8.58
C ALA A 180 11.73 -14.76 -9.10
N LEU A 181 10.99 -14.10 -8.20
CA LEU A 181 9.84 -13.27 -8.55
C LEU A 181 10.04 -11.78 -8.26
N PHE A 182 11.04 -11.41 -7.46
CA PHE A 182 11.26 -10.01 -7.07
C PHE A 182 12.59 -9.53 -7.66
N LEU A 183 12.49 -8.76 -8.74
CA LEU A 183 13.65 -8.27 -9.50
C LEU A 183 13.90 -6.80 -9.17
N GLN A 184 15.17 -6.45 -9.05
CA GLN A 184 15.58 -5.06 -8.87
C GLN A 184 15.19 -4.22 -10.09
N GLU A 185 14.89 -2.94 -9.91
CA GLU A 185 14.40 -1.97 -10.92
C GLU A 185 12.99 -2.30 -11.49
N ARG A 186 12.36 -3.35 -11.01
CA ARG A 186 11.00 -3.73 -11.41
C ARG A 186 10.04 -3.74 -10.23
N GLU A 187 10.24 -4.62 -9.25
CA GLU A 187 9.42 -4.71 -8.04
C GLU A 187 9.95 -3.82 -6.92
N TYR A 188 11.24 -3.49 -6.94
CA TYR A 188 11.88 -2.62 -5.94
C TYR A 188 13.13 -1.95 -6.50
N VAL A 189 13.58 -0.92 -5.79
CA VAL A 189 14.88 -0.28 -5.99
C VAL A 189 15.67 -0.31 -4.67
N VAL A 190 17.00 -0.32 -4.78
CA VAL A 190 17.87 -0.15 -3.60
C VAL A 190 18.40 1.27 -3.61
N ARG A 191 18.07 2.05 -2.57
CA ARG A 191 18.52 3.43 -2.42
C ARG A 191 18.94 3.68 -0.97
N ASP A 192 20.07 4.34 -0.79
CA ASP A 192 20.64 4.69 0.54
C ASP A 192 20.81 3.48 1.48
N GLY A 193 20.97 2.27 0.92
CA GLY A 193 21.11 1.02 1.68
C GLY A 193 19.79 0.41 2.14
N GLU A 194 18.65 0.89 1.63
CA GLU A 194 17.31 0.37 1.90
C GLU A 194 16.65 -0.15 0.63
N VAL A 195 15.82 -1.20 0.80
CA VAL A 195 14.94 -1.72 -0.25
C VAL A 195 13.64 -0.91 -0.24
N ILE A 196 13.33 -0.24 -1.33
CA ILE A 196 12.10 0.54 -1.51
C ILE A 196 11.23 -0.13 -2.56
N ILE A 197 10.01 -0.45 -2.19
CA ILE A 197 9.03 -1.07 -3.10
C ILE A 197 8.66 -0.09 -4.21
N VAL A 198 8.58 -0.58 -5.44
CA VAL A 198 7.99 0.12 -6.59
C VAL A 198 6.60 -0.44 -6.81
N ASP A 199 5.62 0.43 -6.84
CA ASP A 199 4.24 0.05 -7.11
C ASP A 199 4.09 -0.39 -8.57
N GLU A 200 3.60 -1.60 -8.76
CA GLU A 200 3.48 -2.24 -10.08
C GLU A 200 2.56 -1.47 -11.04
N PHE A 201 1.56 -0.76 -10.51
CA PHE A 201 0.56 -0.05 -11.32
C PHE A 201 0.95 1.40 -11.58
N THR A 202 1.50 2.06 -10.57
CA THR A 202 1.83 3.50 -10.67
C THR A 202 3.28 3.75 -11.02
N GLY A 203 4.16 2.74 -10.89
CA GLY A 203 5.61 2.88 -11.03
C GLY A 203 6.23 3.79 -9.95
N ARG A 204 5.48 4.15 -8.91
CA ARG A 204 5.95 5.03 -7.84
C ARG A 204 6.70 4.25 -6.76
N MET A 205 7.80 4.82 -6.30
CA MET A 205 8.44 4.34 -5.08
C MET A 205 7.52 4.54 -3.88
N GLN A 206 7.45 3.53 -3.00
CA GLN A 206 6.64 3.53 -1.79
C GLN A 206 7.56 3.45 -0.55
N PRO A 207 8.19 4.57 -0.15
CA PRO A 207 9.07 4.58 1.02
C PRO A 207 8.28 4.20 2.29
N GLY A 208 8.92 3.39 3.15
CA GLY A 208 8.30 2.95 4.40
C GLY A 208 7.29 1.82 4.27
N ARG A 209 6.92 1.41 3.05
CA ARG A 209 6.11 0.22 2.80
C ARG A 209 6.99 -1.01 2.74
N ARG A 210 6.52 -2.13 3.29
CA ARG A 210 7.26 -3.40 3.34
C ARG A 210 6.35 -4.54 2.90
N TRP A 211 6.91 -5.57 2.28
CA TRP A 211 6.21 -6.82 2.06
C TRP A 211 6.08 -7.59 3.37
N SER A 212 4.99 -8.29 3.55
CA SER A 212 4.69 -9.17 4.70
C SER A 212 5.46 -10.49 4.63
N ASP A 213 5.29 -11.31 5.66
CA ASP A 213 5.74 -12.70 5.74
C ASP A 213 7.24 -12.91 5.54
N GLY A 214 8.07 -11.99 6.04
CA GLY A 214 9.52 -12.10 5.92
C GLY A 214 10.05 -11.87 4.49
N LEU A 215 9.17 -11.59 3.51
CA LEU A 215 9.59 -11.42 2.11
C LEU A 215 10.47 -10.18 1.93
N HIS A 216 10.17 -9.08 2.63
CA HIS A 216 11.00 -7.88 2.55
C HIS A 216 12.40 -8.14 3.08
N GLN A 217 12.51 -8.84 4.21
CA GLN A 217 13.78 -9.27 4.81
C GLN A 217 14.54 -10.24 3.92
N ALA A 218 13.84 -11.12 3.23
CA ALA A 218 14.46 -12.02 2.25
C ALA A 218 15.03 -11.26 1.05
N VAL A 219 14.36 -10.18 0.59
CA VAL A 219 14.89 -9.30 -0.46
C VAL A 219 16.07 -8.48 0.07
N GLU A 220 15.98 -7.93 1.28
CA GLU A 220 17.11 -7.25 1.94
C GLU A 220 18.34 -8.17 2.06
N ALA A 221 18.13 -9.44 2.46
CA ALA A 221 19.17 -10.45 2.53
C ALA A 221 19.75 -10.78 1.15
N LYS A 222 18.91 -10.88 0.13
CA LYS A 222 19.32 -11.10 -1.27
C LYS A 222 20.21 -9.98 -1.79
N GLU A 223 19.87 -8.73 -1.49
CA GLU A 223 20.62 -7.55 -1.94
C GLU A 223 21.82 -7.22 -1.02
N GLY A 224 21.96 -7.95 0.09
CA GLY A 224 23.07 -7.74 1.03
C GLY A 224 23.03 -6.40 1.78
N VAL A 225 21.86 -5.77 1.83
CA VAL A 225 21.63 -4.57 2.63
C VAL A 225 21.35 -4.90 4.09
N LYS A 226 21.22 -3.89 4.95
CA LYS A 226 20.85 -4.09 6.35
C LYS A 226 19.47 -4.75 6.41
N ILE A 227 19.38 -5.90 7.04
CA ILE A 227 18.10 -6.59 7.28
C ILE A 227 17.46 -5.94 8.50
N GLU A 228 16.32 -5.29 8.27
CA GLU A 228 15.51 -4.75 9.36
C GLU A 228 14.73 -5.88 10.07
N GLN A 229 14.37 -5.63 11.33
CA GLN A 229 13.64 -6.61 12.13
C GLN A 229 12.32 -6.98 11.46
N GLU A 230 11.93 -8.25 11.57
CA GLU A 230 10.61 -8.70 11.14
C GLU A 230 9.53 -7.92 11.85
N SER A 231 8.43 -7.64 11.15
CA SER A 231 7.33 -6.85 11.68
C SER A 231 6.15 -7.75 12.00
N ARG A 232 5.66 -7.71 13.24
CA ARG A 232 4.39 -8.36 13.60
C ARG A 232 3.22 -7.44 13.31
N THR A 233 2.16 -7.96 12.72
CA THR A 233 0.95 -7.22 12.43
C THR A 233 0.16 -6.91 13.71
N LEU A 234 0.06 -5.64 14.08
CA LEU A 234 -0.77 -5.16 15.18
C LEU A 234 -2.23 -5.05 14.78
N ALA A 235 -2.46 -4.48 13.61
CA ALA A 235 -3.80 -4.25 13.06
C ALA A 235 -3.74 -4.20 11.54
N SER A 236 -4.76 -4.73 10.89
CA SER A 236 -4.89 -4.70 9.43
C SER A 236 -6.34 -4.57 9.00
N ILE A 237 -6.57 -3.95 7.84
CA ILE A 237 -7.88 -3.92 7.19
C ILE A 237 -7.72 -3.72 5.70
N THR A 238 -8.55 -4.38 4.88
CA THR A 238 -8.64 -4.10 3.45
C THR A 238 -9.49 -2.87 3.19
N PHE A 239 -9.21 -2.15 2.09
CA PHE A 239 -10.04 -1.01 1.70
C PHE A 239 -11.49 -1.43 1.47
N GLN A 240 -11.72 -2.64 0.88
CA GLN A 240 -13.07 -3.15 0.69
C GLN A 240 -13.83 -3.19 2.01
N ASN A 241 -13.24 -3.77 3.04
CA ASN A 241 -13.90 -3.89 4.34
C ASN A 241 -14.01 -2.56 5.09
N TYR A 242 -13.03 -1.67 4.93
CA TYR A 242 -13.10 -0.34 5.52
C TYR A 242 -14.25 0.50 4.95
N PHE A 243 -14.36 0.61 3.61
CA PHE A 243 -15.42 1.40 2.99
C PHE A 243 -16.82 0.78 3.16
N ARG A 244 -16.93 -0.51 3.38
CA ARG A 244 -18.19 -1.21 3.72
C ARG A 244 -18.68 -0.91 5.14
N PHE A 245 -17.94 -0.18 5.97
CA PHE A 245 -18.45 0.32 7.26
C PHE A 245 -19.36 1.54 7.11
N TYR A 246 -19.21 2.30 6.05
CA TYR A 246 -20.04 3.47 5.83
C TYR A 246 -21.49 3.07 5.53
N GLU A 247 -22.45 3.70 6.24
CA GLU A 247 -23.88 3.48 6.02
C GLU A 247 -24.29 3.91 4.61
N LYS A 248 -23.66 4.99 4.11
CA LYS A 248 -23.81 5.51 2.74
C LYS A 248 -22.44 5.64 2.10
N LEU A 249 -22.28 4.99 0.96
CA LEU A 249 -21.09 5.07 0.14
C LEU A 249 -21.48 5.55 -1.25
N GLY A 250 -20.78 6.54 -1.76
CA GLY A 250 -20.89 7.02 -3.13
C GLY A 250 -19.53 7.40 -3.66
N GLY A 251 -19.44 7.68 -4.96
CA GLY A 251 -18.19 8.12 -5.55
C GLY A 251 -18.34 8.50 -7.00
N MET A 252 -17.24 8.93 -7.60
CA MET A 252 -17.18 9.32 -8.99
C MET A 252 -15.85 8.91 -9.64
N THR A 253 -15.90 8.68 -10.94
CA THR A 253 -14.75 8.49 -11.80
C THR A 253 -15.19 8.61 -13.26
N GLY A 254 -14.25 8.88 -14.16
CA GLY A 254 -14.50 8.86 -15.61
C GLY A 254 -14.56 7.45 -16.21
N THR A 255 -14.27 6.38 -15.47
CA THR A 255 -13.98 5.04 -16.00
C THR A 255 -14.66 3.87 -15.27
N ALA A 256 -15.76 4.13 -14.53
CA ALA A 256 -16.45 3.10 -13.76
C ALA A 256 -17.22 2.06 -14.60
N GLU A 257 -17.68 2.41 -15.78
CA GLU A 257 -18.63 1.60 -16.59
C GLU A 257 -18.09 0.18 -16.88
N THR A 258 -16.79 0.06 -17.17
CA THR A 258 -16.16 -1.24 -17.45
C THR A 258 -16.10 -2.16 -16.23
N SER A 259 -16.23 -1.62 -15.02
CA SER A 259 -16.15 -2.35 -13.76
C SER A 259 -17.45 -2.33 -12.97
N LYS A 260 -18.58 -1.96 -13.58
CA LYS A 260 -19.89 -1.82 -12.90
C LYS A 260 -20.35 -3.08 -12.17
N GLU A 261 -20.04 -4.24 -12.71
CA GLU A 261 -20.40 -5.54 -12.09
C GLU A 261 -19.65 -5.76 -10.78
N GLU A 262 -18.38 -5.39 -10.70
CA GLU A 262 -17.57 -5.45 -9.49
C GLU A 262 -18.07 -4.48 -8.42
N PHE A 263 -18.36 -3.23 -8.79
CA PHE A 263 -18.95 -2.25 -7.86
C PHE A 263 -20.25 -2.73 -7.25
N TYR A 264 -21.10 -3.37 -8.06
CA TYR A 264 -22.35 -3.92 -7.57
C TYR A 264 -22.15 -5.13 -6.65
N LYS A 265 -21.33 -6.10 -7.07
CA LYS A 265 -21.14 -7.36 -6.33
C LYS A 265 -20.40 -7.19 -5.01
N VAL A 266 -19.43 -6.26 -4.95
CA VAL A 266 -18.56 -6.08 -3.77
C VAL A 266 -19.13 -5.03 -2.82
N TYR A 267 -19.62 -3.91 -3.36
CA TYR A 267 -20.02 -2.73 -2.58
C TYR A 267 -21.52 -2.42 -2.62
N GLY A 268 -22.29 -3.10 -3.45
CA GLY A 268 -23.72 -2.81 -3.68
C GLY A 268 -23.95 -1.49 -4.42
N LEU A 269 -22.92 -0.95 -5.08
CA LEU A 269 -22.99 0.34 -5.78
C LEU A 269 -23.48 0.17 -7.21
N VAL A 270 -24.43 1.01 -7.60
CA VAL A 270 -24.94 1.09 -8.98
C VAL A 270 -24.19 2.18 -9.73
N VAL A 271 -23.59 1.83 -10.86
CA VAL A 271 -22.89 2.79 -11.72
C VAL A 271 -23.91 3.45 -12.67
N THR A 272 -23.96 4.77 -12.64
CA THR A 272 -24.85 5.57 -13.50
C THR A 272 -24.00 6.49 -14.37
N PRO A 273 -23.97 6.29 -15.70
CA PRO A 273 -23.29 7.22 -16.61
C PRO A 273 -24.00 8.58 -16.63
N VAL A 274 -23.24 9.65 -16.41
CA VAL A 274 -23.71 11.03 -16.52
C VAL A 274 -23.20 11.59 -17.84
N PRO A 275 -24.07 12.09 -18.73
CA PRO A 275 -23.65 12.68 -20.02
C PRO A 275 -22.70 13.88 -19.80
N THR A 276 -21.72 14.02 -20.68
CA THR A 276 -20.81 15.17 -20.66
C THR A 276 -21.56 16.47 -20.99
N HIS A 277 -21.18 17.58 -20.33
CA HIS A 277 -21.76 18.91 -20.59
C HIS A 277 -21.50 19.36 -22.03
N ASN A 278 -20.27 19.25 -22.50
CA ASN A 278 -19.88 19.56 -23.87
C ASN A 278 -19.78 18.27 -24.71
N GLN A 279 -20.06 18.39 -26.01
CA GLN A 279 -19.92 17.27 -26.92
C GLN A 279 -18.43 16.85 -27.01
N ILE A 280 -18.20 15.54 -26.97
CA ILE A 280 -16.84 14.96 -27.13
C ILE A 280 -16.39 15.20 -28.57
N ARG A 281 -15.24 15.88 -28.73
CA ARG A 281 -14.61 16.17 -30.03
C ARG A 281 -13.29 15.43 -30.22
N ARG A 282 -12.90 14.63 -29.24
CA ARG A 282 -11.71 13.78 -29.30
C ARG A 282 -11.90 12.66 -30.35
N ILE A 283 -10.86 12.40 -31.09
CA ILE A 283 -10.79 11.32 -32.07
C ILE A 283 -9.94 10.19 -31.50
N ASP A 284 -10.53 9.01 -31.30
CA ASP A 284 -9.84 7.83 -30.86
C ASP A 284 -9.50 6.97 -32.10
N HIS A 285 -8.23 6.97 -32.53
CA HIS A 285 -7.75 6.20 -33.68
C HIS A 285 -7.66 4.70 -33.34
N ASN A 286 -7.69 3.86 -34.38
CA ASN A 286 -7.46 2.42 -34.22
C ASN A 286 -6.01 2.17 -33.74
N ASP A 287 -5.84 1.04 -33.05
CA ASP A 287 -4.53 0.61 -32.62
C ASP A 287 -3.63 0.29 -33.80
N GLN A 288 -2.35 0.66 -33.69
CA GLN A 288 -1.29 0.29 -34.62
C GLN A 288 -0.57 -0.93 -34.06
N ILE A 289 -0.66 -2.07 -34.74
CA ILE A 289 -0.19 -3.35 -34.20
C ILE A 289 1.02 -3.81 -35.02
N PHE A 290 2.15 -4.05 -34.36
CA PHE A 290 3.43 -4.43 -34.91
C PHE A 290 3.81 -5.86 -34.55
N GLN A 291 4.62 -6.51 -35.39
CA GLN A 291 5.13 -7.84 -35.09
C GLN A 291 6.15 -7.81 -33.95
N THR A 292 7.04 -6.79 -33.94
CA THR A 292 8.14 -6.66 -32.99
C THR A 292 8.08 -5.33 -32.27
N GLU A 293 8.63 -5.29 -31.05
CA GLU A 293 8.80 -4.04 -30.31
C GLU A 293 9.69 -3.05 -31.07
N LYS A 294 10.72 -3.52 -31.73
CA LYS A 294 11.63 -2.68 -32.52
C LYS A 294 10.91 -1.93 -33.65
N GLY A 295 10.03 -2.61 -34.38
CA GLY A 295 9.18 -1.99 -35.39
C GLY A 295 8.23 -0.95 -34.78
N LYS A 296 7.60 -1.29 -33.66
CA LYS A 296 6.76 -0.38 -32.88
C LYS A 296 7.50 0.90 -32.49
N TRP A 297 8.70 0.81 -31.91
CA TRP A 297 9.48 1.97 -31.47
C TRP A 297 9.89 2.89 -32.63
N LYS A 298 10.29 2.34 -33.77
CA LYS A 298 10.61 3.13 -34.95
C LYS A 298 9.39 3.89 -35.49
N ALA A 299 8.25 3.21 -35.65
CA ALA A 299 7.03 3.83 -36.14
C ALA A 299 6.51 4.92 -35.19
N LEU A 300 6.56 4.63 -33.89
CA LEU A 300 6.19 5.57 -32.85
C LEU A 300 7.05 6.83 -32.86
N THR A 301 8.38 6.68 -32.93
CA THR A 301 9.32 7.80 -32.99
C THR A 301 9.09 8.67 -34.24
N LYS A 302 8.82 8.05 -35.39
CA LYS A 302 8.45 8.77 -36.62
C LYS A 302 7.18 9.59 -36.43
N LYS A 303 6.12 8.99 -35.83
CA LYS A 303 4.86 9.69 -35.58
C LYS A 303 5.04 10.85 -34.60
N ILE A 304 5.81 10.69 -33.55
CA ILE A 304 6.10 11.75 -32.58
C ILE A 304 6.81 12.92 -33.28
N LYS A 305 7.78 12.63 -34.17
CA LYS A 305 8.49 13.64 -34.93
C LYS A 305 7.54 14.45 -35.81
N GLU A 306 6.65 13.79 -36.55
CA GLU A 306 5.64 14.43 -37.42
C GLU A 306 4.73 15.37 -36.60
N LEU A 307 4.29 14.94 -35.40
CA LEU A 307 3.44 15.72 -34.53
C LEU A 307 4.16 16.92 -33.90
N ASN A 308 5.40 16.72 -33.46
CA ASN A 308 6.26 17.77 -32.93
C ASN A 308 6.55 18.86 -33.98
N GLU A 309 6.91 18.47 -35.23
CA GLU A 309 7.12 19.39 -36.35
C GLU A 309 5.83 20.17 -36.70
N LYS A 310 4.67 19.56 -36.54
CA LYS A 310 3.35 20.22 -36.72
C LYS A 310 3.01 21.20 -35.59
N GLY A 311 3.75 21.15 -34.46
CA GLY A 311 3.46 21.92 -33.26
C GLY A 311 2.34 21.33 -32.37
N GLN A 312 1.91 20.09 -32.62
CA GLN A 312 0.93 19.38 -31.81
C GLN A 312 1.59 18.78 -30.59
N PRO A 313 1.11 19.08 -29.35
CA PRO A 313 1.67 18.49 -28.15
C PRO A 313 1.35 16.99 -28.05
N VAL A 314 2.30 16.21 -27.57
CA VAL A 314 2.20 14.74 -27.47
C VAL A 314 2.47 14.29 -26.03
N LEU A 315 1.53 13.55 -25.46
CA LEU A 315 1.70 12.84 -24.21
C LEU A 315 1.78 11.33 -24.48
N ILE A 316 2.88 10.70 -24.07
CA ILE A 316 3.12 9.29 -24.31
C ILE A 316 3.04 8.54 -22.97
N GLY A 317 2.07 7.62 -22.87
CA GLY A 317 1.92 6.71 -21.72
C GLY A 317 2.68 5.41 -21.95
N THR A 318 3.54 5.04 -21.00
CA THR A 318 4.22 3.75 -20.98
C THR A 318 3.87 2.97 -19.70
N ILE A 319 4.01 1.65 -19.72
CA ILE A 319 3.65 0.80 -18.57
C ILE A 319 4.78 0.67 -17.54
N SER A 320 6.02 0.99 -17.89
CA SER A 320 7.17 0.86 -16.98
C SER A 320 8.21 1.95 -17.18
N ILE A 321 9.07 2.14 -16.17
CA ILE A 321 10.23 3.03 -16.22
C ILE A 321 11.20 2.58 -17.32
N GLU A 322 11.41 1.28 -17.46
CA GLU A 322 12.29 0.71 -18.48
C GLU A 322 11.84 1.10 -19.90
N LYS A 323 10.54 0.98 -20.17
CA LYS A 323 9.96 1.38 -21.47
C LYS A 323 10.09 2.89 -21.71
N ASN A 324 10.00 3.73 -20.64
CA ASN A 324 10.30 5.16 -20.73
C ASN A 324 11.73 5.41 -21.19
N GLU A 325 12.70 4.74 -20.56
CA GLU A 325 14.11 4.92 -20.87
C GLU A 325 14.46 4.43 -22.29
N VAL A 326 13.83 3.34 -22.73
CA VAL A 326 13.97 2.84 -24.10
C VAL A 326 13.46 3.87 -25.09
N LEU A 327 12.25 4.38 -24.92
CA LEU A 327 11.67 5.39 -25.81
C LEU A 327 12.47 6.68 -25.79
N SER A 328 12.91 7.16 -24.63
CA SER A 328 13.75 8.35 -24.50
C SER A 328 15.00 8.25 -25.37
N LYS A 329 15.71 7.11 -25.36
CA LYS A 329 16.88 6.87 -26.22
C LYS A 329 16.56 6.90 -27.71
N TYR A 330 15.38 6.45 -28.14
CA TYR A 330 14.95 6.55 -29.53
C TYR A 330 14.68 8.01 -29.92
N LEU A 331 14.04 8.80 -29.06
CA LEU A 331 13.77 10.22 -29.32
C LEU A 331 15.05 11.06 -29.35
N GLU A 332 16.00 10.80 -28.45
CA GLU A 332 17.31 11.46 -28.42
C GLU A 332 18.08 11.25 -29.72
N ARG A 333 18.07 10.02 -30.25
CA ARG A 333 18.72 9.70 -31.54
C ARG A 333 18.15 10.47 -32.74
N GLU A 334 16.85 10.77 -32.68
CA GLU A 334 16.16 11.57 -33.70
C GLU A 334 16.21 13.09 -33.40
N GLY A 335 16.87 13.50 -32.32
CA GLY A 335 17.02 14.90 -31.93
C GLY A 335 15.73 15.54 -31.42
N ILE A 336 14.77 14.76 -30.94
CA ILE A 336 13.49 15.25 -30.41
C ILE A 336 13.66 15.61 -28.91
N THR A 337 13.51 16.90 -28.60
CA THR A 337 13.50 17.37 -27.22
C THR A 337 12.23 16.88 -26.53
N HIS A 338 12.37 16.25 -25.36
CA HIS A 338 11.25 15.69 -24.61
C HIS A 338 11.47 15.75 -23.10
N ALA A 339 10.39 15.73 -22.36
CA ALA A 339 10.39 15.59 -20.90
C ALA A 339 10.03 14.15 -20.51
N VAL A 340 10.69 13.62 -19.47
CA VAL A 340 10.42 12.28 -18.95
C VAL A 340 9.90 12.39 -17.53
N LEU A 341 8.73 11.82 -17.30
CA LEU A 341 8.08 11.75 -16.00
C LEU A 341 7.98 10.30 -15.56
N ASN A 342 8.71 9.97 -14.51
CA ASN A 342 8.70 8.66 -13.87
C ASN A 342 8.90 8.80 -12.36
N ALA A 343 8.85 7.69 -11.61
CA ALA A 343 9.02 7.69 -10.17
C ALA A 343 10.33 8.31 -9.66
N LYS A 344 11.36 8.42 -10.51
CA LYS A 344 12.64 9.08 -10.16
C LYS A 344 12.52 10.61 -10.10
N ASN A 345 11.51 11.19 -10.78
CA ASN A 345 11.32 12.64 -10.95
C ASN A 345 9.98 13.12 -10.38
N HIS A 346 9.40 12.41 -9.42
CA HIS A 346 8.04 12.69 -8.92
C HIS A 346 7.91 14.06 -8.22
N GLU A 347 8.99 14.63 -7.68
CA GLU A 347 8.98 15.96 -7.05
C GLU A 347 8.59 17.09 -8.02
N LYS A 348 8.85 16.91 -9.32
CA LYS A 348 8.50 17.86 -10.39
C LYS A 348 7.32 17.41 -11.26
N GLU A 349 6.59 16.39 -10.81
CA GLU A 349 5.51 15.78 -11.59
C GLU A 349 4.47 16.81 -12.07
N GLY A 350 4.01 17.67 -11.15
CA GLY A 350 3.00 18.68 -11.45
C GLY A 350 3.45 19.71 -12.49
N GLU A 351 4.73 20.16 -12.45
CA GLU A 351 5.29 21.10 -13.43
C GLU A 351 5.39 20.47 -14.82
N ILE A 352 5.99 19.29 -14.89
CA ILE A 352 6.21 18.59 -16.16
C ILE A 352 4.88 18.32 -16.86
N ILE A 353 3.86 17.87 -16.12
CA ILE A 353 2.54 17.63 -16.69
C ILE A 353 1.83 18.92 -17.08
N ALA A 354 1.92 19.96 -16.28
CA ALA A 354 1.34 21.26 -16.62
C ALA A 354 1.92 21.82 -17.95
N GLU A 355 3.20 21.58 -18.19
CA GLU A 355 3.92 21.97 -19.41
C GLU A 355 3.59 21.09 -20.64
N ALA A 356 3.02 19.89 -20.42
CA ALA A 356 2.76 18.92 -21.51
C ALA A 356 1.78 19.41 -22.57
N GLY A 357 1.00 20.47 -22.29
CA GLY A 357 0.09 21.11 -23.24
C GLY A 357 0.71 22.19 -24.12
N LYS A 358 2.00 22.55 -23.97
CA LYS A 358 2.68 23.58 -24.76
C LYS A 358 2.77 23.18 -26.24
N PRO A 359 2.79 24.14 -27.18
CA PRO A 359 2.96 23.84 -28.60
C PRO A 359 4.21 22.97 -28.85
N GLY A 360 4.04 21.83 -29.51
CA GLY A 360 5.12 20.91 -29.86
C GLY A 360 5.78 20.20 -28.66
N ALA A 361 5.23 20.30 -27.45
CA ALA A 361 5.78 19.57 -26.28
C ALA A 361 5.68 18.05 -26.49
N VAL A 362 6.72 17.33 -26.11
CA VAL A 362 6.75 15.88 -26.09
C VAL A 362 7.02 15.44 -24.65
N THR A 363 6.07 14.73 -24.06
CA THR A 363 6.15 14.27 -22.66
C THR A 363 5.95 12.76 -22.59
N ILE A 364 6.93 12.05 -22.05
CA ILE A 364 6.84 10.63 -21.78
C ILE A 364 6.48 10.48 -20.29
N ALA A 365 5.44 9.73 -19.98
CA ALA A 365 5.01 9.48 -18.61
C ALA A 365 4.77 7.99 -18.37
N THR A 366 5.13 7.48 -17.18
CA THR A 366 4.65 6.18 -16.75
C THR A 366 3.15 6.26 -16.45
N ASN A 367 2.51 5.12 -16.44
CA ASN A 367 1.11 4.99 -16.10
C ASN A 367 0.72 5.84 -14.89
N MET A 368 -0.38 6.56 -15.03
CA MET A 368 -0.99 7.38 -13.98
C MET A 368 -0.14 8.57 -13.46
N ALA A 369 1.09 8.78 -13.96
CA ALA A 369 1.81 9.99 -13.65
C ALA A 369 0.97 11.23 -14.06
N GLY A 370 0.87 12.19 -13.16
CA GLY A 370 0.02 13.38 -13.34
C GLY A 370 -1.48 13.12 -13.18
N ARG A 371 -1.93 12.00 -12.58
CA ARG A 371 -3.34 11.80 -12.25
C ARG A 371 -3.83 12.90 -11.30
N GLY A 372 -5.01 13.45 -11.56
CA GLY A 372 -5.54 14.59 -10.81
C GLY A 372 -5.02 15.96 -11.29
N VAL A 373 -3.97 16.01 -12.12
CA VAL A 373 -3.46 17.26 -12.69
C VAL A 373 -4.10 17.52 -14.05
N ASP A 374 -4.59 18.74 -14.27
CA ASP A 374 -5.16 19.15 -15.56
C ASP A 374 -4.07 19.61 -16.51
N ILE A 375 -4.15 19.15 -17.78
CA ILE A 375 -3.25 19.56 -18.85
C ILE A 375 -3.92 20.68 -19.63
N LYS A 376 -3.48 21.91 -19.39
CA LYS A 376 -4.00 23.08 -20.10
C LYS A 376 -3.33 23.19 -21.47
N LEU A 377 -4.15 23.27 -22.52
CA LEU A 377 -3.64 23.50 -23.87
C LEU A 377 -2.95 24.86 -23.98
N GLY A 378 -1.73 24.87 -24.51
CA GLY A 378 -0.83 26.03 -24.53
C GLY A 378 0.12 26.08 -23.32
N GLY A 379 -0.17 25.35 -22.22
CA GLY A 379 0.58 25.37 -20.97
C GLY A 379 -0.08 26.19 -19.85
N PRO A 380 0.50 26.23 -18.64
CA PRO A 380 -0.13 26.85 -17.45
C PRO A 380 -0.26 28.39 -17.56
N LEU A 381 0.67 29.04 -18.26
CA LEU A 381 0.73 30.50 -18.47
C LEU A 381 0.46 30.90 -19.93
N ALA A 382 -0.26 30.04 -20.67
CA ALA A 382 -0.49 30.27 -22.10
C ALA A 382 -1.29 31.53 -22.40
N THR A 383 -0.88 32.21 -23.45
CA THR A 383 -1.69 33.23 -24.11
C THR A 383 -2.81 32.55 -24.92
N GLU A 384 -3.91 33.29 -25.20
CA GLU A 384 -4.98 32.76 -26.06
C GLU A 384 -4.45 32.35 -27.46
N ALA A 385 -3.47 33.06 -27.99
CA ALA A 385 -2.86 32.74 -29.28
C ALA A 385 -2.12 31.37 -29.26
N GLU A 386 -1.41 31.04 -28.19
CA GLU A 386 -0.76 29.75 -28.02
C GLU A 386 -1.79 28.62 -27.88
N LYS A 387 -2.86 28.85 -27.15
CA LYS A 387 -3.97 27.90 -27.02
C LYS A 387 -4.65 27.65 -28.37
N GLU A 388 -4.95 28.74 -29.13
CA GLU A 388 -5.54 28.63 -30.47
C GLU A 388 -4.62 27.88 -31.43
N ALA A 389 -3.31 28.11 -31.37
CA ALA A 389 -2.31 27.39 -32.15
C ALA A 389 -2.34 25.89 -31.89
N VAL A 390 -2.40 25.49 -30.62
CA VAL A 390 -2.50 24.07 -30.23
C VAL A 390 -3.84 23.46 -30.69
N LEU A 391 -4.93 24.17 -30.53
CA LEU A 391 -6.26 23.74 -31.02
C LEU A 391 -6.26 23.56 -32.55
N ALA A 392 -5.65 24.49 -33.29
CA ALA A 392 -5.51 24.40 -34.75
C ALA A 392 -4.59 23.24 -35.18
N ALA A 393 -3.59 22.89 -34.38
CA ALA A 393 -2.73 21.73 -34.59
C ALA A 393 -3.43 20.38 -34.36
N GLY A 394 -4.60 20.36 -33.70
CA GLY A 394 -5.39 19.16 -33.39
C GLY A 394 -5.54 18.88 -31.90
N GLY A 395 -5.10 19.80 -31.02
CA GLY A 395 -5.14 19.61 -29.57
C GLY A 395 -4.08 18.64 -29.05
N LEU A 396 -4.24 18.12 -27.84
CA LEU A 396 -3.32 17.16 -27.26
C LEU A 396 -3.45 15.80 -27.94
N PHE A 397 -2.34 15.26 -28.45
CA PHE A 397 -2.27 13.88 -28.92
C PHE A 397 -1.78 12.95 -27.80
N VAL A 398 -2.57 11.96 -27.43
CA VAL A 398 -2.20 10.96 -26.40
C VAL A 398 -1.84 9.64 -27.09
N ILE A 399 -0.66 9.13 -26.79
CA ILE A 399 -0.18 7.86 -27.31
C ILE A 399 0.00 6.87 -26.15
N GLY A 400 -0.61 5.68 -26.27
CA GLY A 400 -0.28 4.53 -25.44
C GLY A 400 0.75 3.64 -26.15
N THR A 401 1.82 3.27 -25.47
CA THR A 401 2.86 2.40 -26.06
C THR A 401 2.52 0.91 -25.97
N GLU A 402 1.53 0.58 -25.18
CA GLU A 402 1.01 -0.77 -24.97
C GLU A 402 -0.44 -0.68 -24.45
N ARG A 403 -1.19 -1.78 -24.52
CA ARG A 403 -2.48 -1.91 -23.84
C ARG A 403 -2.26 -2.41 -22.41
N HIS A 404 -3.01 -1.83 -21.48
CA HIS A 404 -2.98 -2.24 -20.10
C HIS A 404 -3.82 -3.49 -19.87
N GLU A 405 -3.62 -4.14 -18.72
CA GLU A 405 -4.44 -5.28 -18.30
C GLU A 405 -5.92 -4.93 -18.10
N ALA A 406 -6.21 -3.67 -17.77
CA ALA A 406 -7.56 -3.18 -17.57
C ALA A 406 -7.91 -2.05 -18.54
N ARG A 407 -9.04 -2.20 -19.27
CA ARG A 407 -9.55 -1.20 -20.24
C ARG A 407 -9.79 0.17 -19.62
N ARG A 408 -10.15 0.23 -18.33
CA ARG A 408 -10.34 1.51 -17.63
C ARG A 408 -9.06 2.33 -17.55
N ILE A 409 -7.88 1.70 -17.43
CA ILE A 409 -6.57 2.41 -17.42
C ILE A 409 -6.30 2.98 -18.81
N ASP A 410 -6.57 2.24 -19.88
CA ASP A 410 -6.50 2.77 -21.24
C ASP A 410 -7.43 3.97 -21.42
N ASN A 411 -8.65 3.90 -20.88
CA ASN A 411 -9.62 4.99 -20.93
C ASN A 411 -9.19 6.20 -20.10
N GLN A 412 -8.54 6.01 -18.96
CA GLN A 412 -7.95 7.08 -18.16
C GLN A 412 -6.82 7.79 -18.92
N LEU A 413 -5.98 7.03 -19.64
CA LEU A 413 -4.94 7.61 -20.49
C LEU A 413 -5.56 8.41 -21.63
N ARG A 414 -6.52 7.84 -22.37
CA ARG A 414 -7.27 8.56 -23.42
C ARG A 414 -7.95 9.81 -22.87
N GLY A 415 -8.49 9.76 -21.65
CA GLY A 415 -9.15 10.87 -20.97
C GLY A 415 -8.23 12.03 -20.61
N ARG A 416 -6.93 11.95 -20.87
CA ARG A 416 -6.02 13.09 -20.75
C ARG A 416 -6.21 14.08 -21.90
N SER A 417 -6.75 13.66 -23.04
CA SER A 417 -7.03 14.46 -24.24
C SER A 417 -8.53 14.72 -24.40
N GLY A 418 -8.88 15.82 -25.07
CA GLY A 418 -10.26 16.18 -25.41
C GLY A 418 -11.11 16.57 -24.21
N ARG A 419 -10.53 17.19 -23.19
CA ARG A 419 -11.24 17.62 -21.99
C ARG A 419 -12.09 18.86 -22.29
N GLN A 420 -13.20 19.02 -21.54
CA GLN A 420 -14.11 20.20 -21.63
C GLN A 420 -14.61 20.51 -23.06
N GLY A 421 -14.67 19.51 -23.94
CA GLY A 421 -15.07 19.69 -25.34
C GLY A 421 -13.98 20.20 -26.28
N ASP A 422 -12.72 20.23 -25.82
CA ASP A 422 -11.56 20.54 -26.67
C ASP A 422 -11.36 19.45 -27.73
N VAL A 423 -10.71 19.80 -28.83
CA VAL A 423 -10.22 18.83 -29.81
C VAL A 423 -9.03 18.06 -29.22
N GLY A 424 -8.85 16.85 -29.68
CA GLY A 424 -7.72 16.02 -29.26
C GLY A 424 -7.75 14.67 -29.95
N GLU A 425 -6.67 13.95 -29.86
CA GLU A 425 -6.52 12.65 -30.53
C GLU A 425 -5.88 11.62 -29.60
N THR A 426 -6.21 10.35 -29.82
CA THR A 426 -5.57 9.24 -29.08
C THR A 426 -5.27 8.06 -30.00
N GLN A 427 -4.16 7.37 -29.76
CA GLN A 427 -3.79 6.16 -30.47
C GLN A 427 -2.91 5.25 -29.63
N PHE A 428 -3.11 3.94 -29.75
CA PHE A 428 -2.23 2.94 -29.12
C PHE A 428 -1.32 2.29 -30.16
N TYR A 429 -0.05 2.08 -29.76
CA TYR A 429 0.97 1.36 -30.50
C TYR A 429 1.31 0.08 -29.74
N VAL A 430 0.98 -1.06 -30.31
CA VAL A 430 1.03 -2.36 -29.65
C VAL A 430 1.93 -3.30 -30.42
N SER A 431 2.71 -4.14 -29.73
CA SER A 431 3.49 -5.21 -30.33
C SER A 431 2.96 -6.58 -29.91
N LEU A 432 3.18 -7.60 -30.73
CA LEU A 432 2.91 -9.00 -30.35
C LEU A 432 3.87 -9.52 -29.28
N GLU A 433 4.99 -8.81 -29.07
CA GLU A 433 5.97 -9.12 -28.05
C GLU A 433 5.63 -8.47 -26.70
N ASP A 434 4.67 -7.50 -26.66
CA ASP A 434 4.21 -6.88 -25.43
C ASP A 434 3.64 -7.95 -24.47
N ASP A 435 3.81 -7.78 -23.16
CA ASP A 435 3.50 -8.77 -22.15
C ASP A 435 2.05 -9.26 -22.22
N LEU A 436 1.10 -8.34 -22.39
CA LEU A 436 -0.31 -8.68 -22.54
C LEU A 436 -0.54 -9.60 -23.76
N MET A 437 0.12 -9.32 -24.87
CA MET A 437 0.00 -10.11 -26.08
C MET A 437 0.72 -11.45 -25.98
N ARG A 438 1.89 -11.47 -25.30
CA ARG A 438 2.68 -12.67 -25.08
C ARG A 438 1.94 -13.70 -24.23
N VAL A 439 1.28 -13.26 -23.16
CA VAL A 439 0.65 -14.12 -22.16
C VAL A 439 -0.78 -14.52 -22.55
N PHE A 440 -1.54 -13.60 -23.13
CA PHE A 440 -2.99 -13.79 -23.33
C PHE A 440 -3.46 -13.88 -24.79
N ALA A 441 -2.63 -13.50 -25.76
CA ALA A 441 -2.99 -13.67 -27.16
C ALA A 441 -2.99 -15.15 -27.54
N SER A 442 -4.11 -15.62 -28.09
CA SER A 442 -4.23 -17.00 -28.54
C SER A 442 -3.21 -17.31 -29.63
N ASN A 443 -2.70 -18.54 -29.66
CA ASN A 443 -1.80 -19.03 -30.71
C ASN A 443 -2.40 -18.84 -32.13
N SER A 444 -3.71 -18.73 -32.23
CA SER A 444 -4.44 -18.44 -33.47
C SER A 444 -4.14 -17.05 -34.01
N ILE A 445 -4.02 -16.02 -33.16
CA ILE A 445 -3.69 -14.66 -33.56
C ILE A 445 -2.24 -14.63 -34.06
N LYS A 446 -1.31 -15.25 -33.33
CA LYS A 446 0.09 -15.35 -33.72
C LYS A 446 0.27 -16.07 -35.06
N SER A 447 -0.48 -17.18 -35.27
CA SER A 447 -0.41 -17.96 -36.52
C SER A 447 -1.07 -17.26 -37.71
N MET A 448 -2.15 -16.49 -37.47
CA MET A 448 -2.82 -15.71 -38.49
C MET A 448 -1.91 -14.59 -39.03
N MET A 449 -1.20 -13.92 -38.13
CA MET A 449 -0.31 -12.81 -38.48
C MET A 449 0.96 -13.27 -39.18
N GLY A 450 1.53 -14.42 -38.79
CA GLY A 450 2.65 -15.03 -39.53
C GLY A 450 2.35 -15.43 -40.96
N ARG A 451 1.05 -15.58 -41.34
CA ARG A 451 0.63 -15.92 -42.72
C ARG A 451 0.41 -14.71 -43.62
N VAL A 452 0.27 -13.50 -43.07
CA VAL A 452 -0.10 -12.29 -43.84
C VAL A 452 1.13 -11.64 -44.52
N GLY A 453 2.36 -12.10 -44.23
CA GLY A 453 3.56 -11.65 -44.92
C GLY A 453 3.94 -10.18 -44.73
N ILE A 454 3.49 -9.57 -43.59
CA ILE A 454 3.74 -8.16 -43.27
C ILE A 454 5.19 -8.00 -42.80
N THR A 455 5.85 -6.92 -43.20
CA THR A 455 7.22 -6.63 -42.79
C THR A 455 7.27 -6.17 -41.32
N GLU A 456 8.42 -6.30 -40.63
CA GLU A 456 8.58 -5.94 -39.20
C GLU A 456 8.22 -4.48 -38.91
N ASP A 457 8.38 -3.58 -39.87
CA ASP A 457 8.18 -2.14 -39.74
C ASP A 457 6.78 -1.68 -40.17
N GLU A 458 5.92 -2.57 -40.71
CA GLU A 458 4.55 -2.25 -41.13
C GLU A 458 3.53 -2.50 -40.03
N ALA A 459 2.69 -1.50 -39.80
CA ALA A 459 1.58 -1.61 -38.84
C ALA A 459 0.38 -2.34 -39.46
N ILE A 460 -0.25 -3.14 -38.69
CA ILE A 460 -1.55 -3.74 -39.01
C ILE A 460 -2.63 -2.86 -38.42
N ASP A 461 -3.39 -2.19 -39.26
CA ASP A 461 -4.62 -1.50 -38.89
C ASP A 461 -5.80 -2.44 -39.14
N SER A 462 -6.21 -3.17 -38.12
CA SER A 462 -7.30 -4.13 -38.21
C SER A 462 -8.24 -4.07 -37.02
N LYS A 463 -9.49 -3.65 -37.27
CA LYS A 463 -10.56 -3.66 -36.26
C LYS A 463 -10.79 -5.05 -35.64
N LEU A 464 -10.53 -6.14 -36.39
CA LEU A 464 -10.64 -7.49 -35.88
C LEU A 464 -9.61 -7.82 -34.81
N VAL A 465 -8.37 -7.36 -35.01
CA VAL A 465 -7.28 -7.58 -34.05
C VAL A 465 -7.49 -6.70 -32.81
N SER A 466 -7.89 -5.44 -32.97
CA SER A 466 -8.25 -4.57 -31.84
C SER A 466 -9.37 -5.15 -30.99
N LYS A 467 -10.42 -5.72 -31.63
CA LYS A 467 -11.51 -6.39 -30.91
C LYS A 467 -11.07 -7.68 -30.21
N ALA A 468 -10.15 -8.42 -30.80
CA ALA A 468 -9.57 -9.60 -30.14
C ALA A 468 -8.74 -9.23 -28.92
N LEU A 469 -8.02 -8.10 -28.98
CA LEU A 469 -7.27 -7.54 -27.88
C LEU A 469 -8.18 -7.10 -26.72
N GLU A 470 -9.28 -6.39 -27.01
CA GLU A 470 -10.29 -6.03 -26.03
C GLU A 470 -10.89 -7.28 -25.36
N GLY A 471 -11.16 -8.35 -26.11
CA GLY A 471 -11.62 -9.61 -25.55
C GLY A 471 -10.58 -10.32 -24.67
N ALA A 472 -9.28 -10.12 -24.94
CA ALA A 472 -8.21 -10.59 -24.05
C ALA A 472 -8.20 -9.80 -22.74
N GLN A 473 -8.30 -8.46 -22.82
CA GLN A 473 -8.40 -7.60 -21.64
C GLN A 473 -9.60 -7.95 -20.76
N GLU A 474 -10.78 -8.20 -21.35
CA GLU A 474 -11.97 -8.64 -20.60
C GLU A 474 -11.73 -9.92 -19.80
N LYS A 475 -11.02 -10.89 -20.38
CA LYS A 475 -10.67 -12.13 -19.69
C LYS A 475 -9.72 -11.89 -18.53
N ILE A 476 -8.75 -11.00 -18.70
CA ILE A 476 -7.78 -10.63 -17.65
C ILE A 476 -8.51 -9.88 -16.52
N GLU A 477 -9.34 -8.90 -16.87
CA GLU A 477 -10.18 -8.17 -15.90
C GLU A 477 -11.03 -9.15 -15.09
N GLY A 478 -11.64 -10.15 -15.74
CA GLY A 478 -12.40 -11.21 -15.08
C GLY A 478 -11.54 -12.05 -14.13
N PHE A 479 -10.35 -12.46 -14.55
CA PHE A 479 -9.43 -13.20 -13.70
C PHE A 479 -8.99 -12.38 -12.47
N HIS A 480 -8.66 -11.11 -12.65
CA HIS A 480 -8.31 -10.24 -11.53
C HIS A 480 -9.49 -9.96 -10.60
N PHE A 481 -10.70 -9.84 -11.15
CA PHE A 481 -11.91 -9.72 -10.35
C PHE A 481 -12.14 -10.97 -9.48
N ASP A 482 -12.02 -12.15 -10.05
CA ASP A 482 -12.17 -13.41 -9.31
C ASP A 482 -11.08 -13.53 -8.22
N ALA A 483 -9.84 -13.16 -8.50
CA ALA A 483 -8.76 -13.16 -7.53
C ALA A 483 -9.04 -12.18 -6.36
N ARG A 484 -9.49 -10.94 -6.66
CA ARG A 484 -9.88 -9.96 -5.62
C ARG A 484 -11.06 -10.46 -4.80
N LYS A 485 -12.07 -11.03 -5.43
CA LYS A 485 -13.25 -11.61 -4.77
C LYS A 485 -12.84 -12.74 -3.83
N HIS A 486 -11.96 -13.62 -4.30
CA HIS A 486 -11.45 -14.73 -3.49
C HIS A 486 -10.70 -14.21 -2.26
N THR A 487 -9.81 -13.21 -2.44
CA THR A 487 -9.10 -12.56 -1.34
C THR A 487 -10.07 -11.94 -0.33
N LEU A 488 -11.10 -11.24 -0.82
CA LEU A 488 -12.13 -10.64 0.03
C LEU A 488 -12.90 -11.69 0.84
N GLN A 489 -13.22 -12.85 0.26
CA GLN A 489 -13.92 -13.92 0.96
C GLN A 489 -13.14 -14.47 2.16
N TYR A 490 -11.80 -14.50 2.08
CA TYR A 490 -10.94 -14.84 3.22
C TYR A 490 -10.89 -13.71 4.26
N ASP A 491 -10.72 -12.46 3.80
CA ASP A 491 -10.68 -11.31 4.71
C ASP A 491 -12.04 -11.05 5.40
N ASP A 492 -13.16 -11.40 4.78
CA ASP A 492 -14.49 -11.31 5.41
C ASP A 492 -14.57 -12.16 6.69
N VAL A 493 -13.90 -13.31 6.75
CA VAL A 493 -13.84 -14.13 7.97
C VAL A 493 -13.13 -13.36 9.08
N LEU A 494 -11.95 -12.83 8.79
CA LEU A 494 -11.20 -11.98 9.71
C LEU A 494 -11.97 -10.71 10.08
N ASN A 495 -12.69 -10.12 9.16
CA ASN A 495 -13.45 -8.90 9.41
C ASN A 495 -14.61 -9.10 10.40
N HIS A 496 -15.27 -10.25 10.37
CA HIS A 496 -16.26 -10.61 11.38
C HIS A 496 -15.63 -10.73 12.79
N GLN A 497 -14.49 -11.39 12.86
CA GLN A 497 -13.74 -11.54 14.11
C GLN A 497 -13.19 -10.20 14.62
N ARG A 498 -12.63 -9.38 13.71
CA ARG A 498 -12.14 -8.03 13.99
C ARG A 498 -13.23 -7.14 14.58
N LYS A 499 -14.41 -7.11 13.98
CA LYS A 499 -15.55 -6.34 14.50
C LYS A 499 -15.90 -6.76 15.93
N SER A 500 -15.96 -8.05 16.21
CA SER A 500 -16.24 -8.57 17.55
C SER A 500 -15.19 -8.13 18.57
N ILE A 501 -13.90 -8.28 18.24
CA ILE A 501 -12.80 -7.91 19.13
C ILE A 501 -12.71 -6.40 19.35
N TYR A 502 -12.83 -5.60 18.30
CA TYR A 502 -12.77 -4.15 18.41
C TYR A 502 -13.97 -3.58 19.15
N GLU A 503 -15.15 -4.18 19.04
CA GLU A 503 -16.32 -3.80 19.84
C GLU A 503 -16.10 -4.10 21.34
N LYS A 504 -15.60 -5.30 21.69
CA LYS A 504 -15.24 -5.67 23.06
C LYS A 504 -14.21 -4.70 23.64
N ARG A 505 -13.13 -4.45 22.85
CA ARG A 505 -12.07 -3.52 23.22
C ARG A 505 -12.60 -2.11 23.47
N ARG A 506 -13.49 -1.62 22.59
CA ARG A 506 -14.12 -0.31 22.73
C ARG A 506 -14.99 -0.21 23.98
N LYS A 507 -15.80 -1.22 24.30
CA LYS A 507 -16.60 -1.27 25.53
C LYS A 507 -15.72 -1.15 26.79
N ILE A 508 -14.60 -1.86 26.84
CA ILE A 508 -13.63 -1.75 27.93
C ILE A 508 -12.99 -0.35 27.99
N LEU A 509 -12.56 0.18 26.86
CA LEU A 509 -11.92 1.49 26.76
C LEU A 509 -12.84 2.62 27.25
N PHE A 510 -14.12 2.57 26.89
CA PHE A 510 -15.15 3.54 27.31
C PHE A 510 -15.75 3.23 28.68
N LYS A 511 -15.21 2.25 29.42
CA LYS A 511 -15.63 1.86 30.76
C LYS A 511 -17.13 1.46 30.84
N ASP A 512 -17.63 0.72 29.84
CA ASP A 512 -18.96 0.19 29.80
C ASP A 512 -19.18 -0.74 31.02
N GLU A 513 -20.05 -0.33 31.90
CA GLU A 513 -20.27 -1.02 33.18
C GLU A 513 -20.98 -2.37 33.02
N ALA A 514 -21.93 -2.41 32.08
CA ALA A 514 -22.67 -3.64 31.80
C ALA A 514 -21.73 -4.72 31.22
N TYR A 515 -20.89 -4.33 30.26
CA TYR A 515 -19.91 -5.25 29.68
C TYR A 515 -18.83 -5.68 30.69
N PHE A 516 -18.36 -4.76 31.54
CA PHE A 516 -17.40 -5.12 32.60
C PHE A 516 -17.96 -6.17 33.54
N ASN A 517 -19.23 -6.01 33.97
CA ASN A 517 -19.89 -6.99 34.83
C ASN A 517 -20.09 -8.33 34.15
N GLU A 518 -20.50 -8.34 32.86
CA GLU A 518 -20.60 -9.55 32.04
C GLU A 518 -19.24 -10.28 31.94
N LEU A 519 -18.15 -9.53 31.80
CA LEU A 519 -16.79 -10.10 31.79
C LEU A 519 -16.47 -10.74 33.16
N MET A 520 -16.77 -10.07 34.27
CA MET A 520 -16.55 -10.62 35.62
C MET A 520 -17.39 -11.89 35.86
N ASP A 521 -18.64 -11.89 35.44
CA ASP A 521 -19.52 -13.07 35.53
C ASP A 521 -18.98 -14.23 34.70
N SER A 522 -18.44 -13.94 33.52
CA SER A 522 -17.81 -14.96 32.65
C SER A 522 -16.55 -15.59 33.29
N LEU A 523 -15.75 -14.79 34.01
CA LEU A 523 -14.57 -15.26 34.73
C LEU A 523 -14.99 -16.14 35.93
N ILE A 524 -16.01 -15.72 36.69
CA ILE A 524 -16.55 -16.47 37.83
C ILE A 524 -17.19 -17.78 37.31
N ALA A 525 -17.86 -17.78 36.17
CA ALA A 525 -18.47 -18.99 35.61
C ALA A 525 -17.42 -20.06 35.28
N VAL A 526 -16.23 -19.66 34.82
CA VAL A 526 -15.10 -20.56 34.51
C VAL A 526 -14.38 -20.98 35.78
N LYS A 527 -14.21 -20.06 36.75
CA LYS A 527 -13.51 -20.31 38.01
C LYS A 527 -14.27 -19.69 39.19
N PRO A 528 -15.19 -20.44 39.85
CA PRO A 528 -16.06 -19.91 40.92
C PRO A 528 -15.30 -19.31 42.11
N GLU A 529 -14.09 -19.79 42.40
CA GLU A 529 -13.21 -19.30 43.47
C GLU A 529 -12.82 -17.81 43.31
N LEU A 530 -12.90 -17.28 42.10
CA LEU A 530 -12.62 -15.87 41.81
C LEU A 530 -13.65 -14.92 42.42
N ALA A 531 -14.87 -15.36 42.75
CA ALA A 531 -15.91 -14.51 43.28
C ALA A 531 -15.48 -13.85 44.60
N ASP A 532 -14.95 -14.66 45.54
CA ASP A 532 -14.49 -14.16 46.85
C ASP A 532 -13.23 -13.30 46.68
N LEU A 533 -12.32 -13.72 45.78
CA LEU A 533 -11.09 -12.99 45.49
C LEU A 533 -11.38 -11.60 44.89
N ILE A 534 -12.26 -11.51 43.91
CA ILE A 534 -12.68 -10.24 43.29
C ILE A 534 -13.27 -9.30 44.37
N LYS A 535 -14.08 -9.82 45.26
CA LYS A 535 -14.62 -9.03 46.36
C LYS A 535 -13.53 -8.50 47.29
N GLU A 536 -12.58 -9.35 47.70
CA GLU A 536 -11.43 -8.96 48.52
C GLU A 536 -10.60 -7.86 47.82
N LYS A 537 -10.31 -8.03 46.49
CA LYS A 537 -9.53 -7.04 45.76
C LYS A 537 -10.26 -5.72 45.56
N LYS A 538 -11.58 -5.73 45.36
CA LYS A 538 -12.42 -4.51 45.33
C LYS A 538 -12.37 -3.76 46.67
N GLU A 539 -12.43 -4.46 47.80
CA GLU A 539 -12.29 -3.86 49.12
C GLU A 539 -10.87 -3.29 49.35
N LYS A 540 -9.84 -3.99 48.90
CA LYS A 540 -8.42 -3.58 49.06
C LYS A 540 -8.02 -2.36 48.23
N TYR A 541 -8.46 -2.30 46.99
CA TYR A 541 -7.99 -1.27 46.02
C TYR A 541 -9.01 -0.18 45.70
N SER A 542 -10.20 -0.22 46.21
CA SER A 542 -11.43 0.45 45.76
C SER A 542 -11.98 -0.12 44.43
N GLU A 543 -13.28 -0.02 44.27
CA GLU A 543 -13.94 -0.54 43.06
C GLU A 543 -13.47 0.14 41.76
N GLU A 544 -13.25 1.47 41.81
CA GLU A 544 -12.77 2.25 40.65
C GLU A 544 -11.35 1.87 40.27
N ALA A 545 -10.43 1.75 41.24
CA ALA A 545 -9.05 1.37 40.99
C ALA A 545 -8.95 -0.07 40.48
N PHE A 546 -9.68 -1.00 41.07
CA PHE A 546 -9.75 -2.38 40.60
C PHE A 546 -10.24 -2.44 39.15
N ARG A 547 -11.34 -1.75 38.85
CA ARG A 547 -11.88 -1.67 37.47
C ARG A 547 -10.87 -1.09 36.48
N ALA A 548 -10.18 -0.02 36.85
CA ALA A 548 -9.16 0.59 35.98
C ALA A 548 -8.00 -0.38 35.67
N ILE A 549 -7.50 -1.09 36.69
CA ILE A 549 -6.42 -2.06 36.56
C ILE A 549 -6.84 -3.23 35.67
N VAL A 550 -8.01 -3.83 35.94
CA VAL A 550 -8.51 -4.95 35.16
C VAL A 550 -8.81 -4.53 33.71
N SER A 551 -9.38 -3.34 33.50
CA SER A 551 -9.63 -2.81 32.16
C SER A 551 -8.34 -2.62 31.36
N ALA A 552 -7.30 -2.03 31.96
CA ALA A 552 -6.01 -1.85 31.30
C ALA A 552 -5.37 -3.20 30.92
N MET A 553 -5.43 -4.20 31.82
CA MET A 553 -4.92 -5.52 31.53
C MET A 553 -5.75 -6.23 30.46
N THR A 554 -7.06 -6.11 30.50
CA THR A 554 -7.95 -6.68 29.48
C THR A 554 -7.61 -6.17 28.09
N LEU A 555 -7.33 -4.86 27.95
CA LEU A 555 -6.89 -4.29 26.67
C LEU A 555 -5.57 -4.92 26.20
N GLN A 556 -4.58 -5.07 27.09
CA GLN A 556 -3.29 -5.67 26.76
C GLN A 556 -3.42 -7.15 26.35
N VAL A 557 -4.22 -7.93 27.07
CA VAL A 557 -4.48 -9.35 26.76
C VAL A 557 -5.19 -9.48 25.42
N ILE A 558 -6.21 -8.65 25.16
CA ILE A 558 -6.91 -8.63 23.88
C ILE A 558 -5.92 -8.34 22.75
N ASP A 559 -5.11 -7.30 22.89
CA ASP A 559 -4.19 -6.87 21.84
C ASP A 559 -3.13 -7.96 21.55
N MET A 560 -2.56 -8.58 22.57
CA MET A 560 -1.57 -9.65 22.43
C MET A 560 -2.18 -10.87 21.73
N LEU A 561 -3.33 -11.35 22.22
CA LEU A 561 -3.96 -12.54 21.66
C LEU A 561 -4.51 -12.29 20.23
N TRP A 562 -4.95 -11.07 19.95
CA TRP A 562 -5.41 -10.69 18.63
C TRP A 562 -4.26 -10.66 17.61
N MET A 563 -3.08 -10.15 17.99
CA MET A 563 -1.88 -10.22 17.14
C MET A 563 -1.49 -11.65 16.82
N ASP A 564 -1.43 -12.52 17.86
CA ASP A 564 -1.12 -13.93 17.65
C ASP A 564 -2.17 -14.62 16.76
N HIS A 565 -3.43 -14.25 16.90
CA HIS A 565 -4.51 -14.78 16.06
C HIS A 565 -4.39 -14.33 14.60
N LEU A 566 -4.01 -13.08 14.34
CA LEU A 566 -3.79 -12.59 12.98
C LEU A 566 -2.68 -13.38 12.29
N ASP A 567 -1.54 -13.58 12.96
CA ASP A 567 -0.41 -14.37 12.45
C ASP A 567 -0.84 -15.82 12.16
N GLN A 568 -1.55 -16.46 13.09
CA GLN A 568 -2.06 -17.82 12.91
C GLN A 568 -3.05 -17.94 11.74
N MET A 569 -3.95 -16.96 11.57
CA MET A 569 -4.90 -16.94 10.47
C MET A 569 -4.21 -16.76 9.10
N GLU A 570 -3.13 -16.00 9.05
CA GLU A 570 -2.33 -15.82 7.84
C GLU A 570 -1.58 -17.11 7.47
N HIS A 571 -0.92 -17.76 8.43
CA HIS A 571 -0.31 -19.08 8.22
C HIS A 571 -1.34 -20.13 7.76
N MET A 572 -2.55 -20.11 8.34
CA MET A 572 -3.61 -21.02 7.92
C MET A 572 -4.08 -20.73 6.49
N ARG A 573 -4.20 -19.46 6.09
CA ARG A 573 -4.58 -19.07 4.73
C ARG A 573 -3.61 -19.63 3.69
N ASN A 574 -2.31 -19.58 3.98
CA ASN A 574 -1.26 -20.11 3.10
C ASN A 574 -1.30 -21.66 3.04
N SER A 575 -1.58 -22.33 4.17
CA SER A 575 -1.59 -23.79 4.26
C SER A 575 -2.87 -24.47 3.77
N VAL A 576 -4.02 -23.78 3.83
CA VAL A 576 -5.32 -24.38 3.51
C VAL A 576 -5.43 -24.75 2.02
N ASN A 577 -4.72 -24.02 1.14
CA ASN A 577 -4.67 -24.32 -0.29
C ASN A 577 -4.03 -25.69 -0.59
N LEU A 578 -3.10 -26.15 0.24
CA LEU A 578 -2.50 -27.48 0.12
C LEU A 578 -3.50 -28.60 0.45
N ARG A 579 -4.54 -28.30 1.27
CA ARG A 579 -5.58 -29.27 1.62
C ARG A 579 -6.63 -29.45 0.52
N ALA A 580 -6.63 -28.62 -0.53
CA ALA A 580 -7.49 -28.76 -1.72
C ALA A 580 -7.26 -30.11 -2.44
N TYR A 581 -6.08 -30.71 -2.31
CA TYR A 581 -5.79 -32.07 -2.82
C TYR A 581 -6.69 -33.14 -2.20
N GLY A 582 -7.33 -32.88 -1.05
CA GLY A 582 -8.27 -33.75 -0.36
C GLY A 582 -9.75 -33.57 -0.78
N GLN A 583 -10.06 -32.90 -1.92
CA GLN A 583 -11.43 -32.61 -2.41
C GLN A 583 -12.29 -31.76 -1.46
N ARG A 584 -11.67 -31.00 -0.55
CA ARG A 584 -12.37 -30.08 0.34
C ARG A 584 -12.24 -28.65 -0.19
N ASP A 585 -13.31 -27.85 -0.08
CA ASP A 585 -13.28 -26.45 -0.42
C ASP A 585 -12.39 -25.70 0.58
N PRO A 586 -11.27 -25.08 0.14
CA PRO A 586 -10.33 -24.36 1.02
C PRO A 586 -10.98 -23.26 1.85
N LEU A 587 -11.95 -22.54 1.28
CA LEU A 587 -12.63 -21.44 1.97
C LEU A 587 -13.53 -21.96 3.10
N VAL A 588 -14.19 -23.11 2.89
CA VAL A 588 -15.03 -23.74 3.93
C VAL A 588 -14.17 -24.23 5.08
N GLU A 589 -13.04 -24.85 4.80
CA GLU A 589 -12.09 -25.29 5.84
C GLU A 589 -11.51 -24.09 6.58
N TYR A 590 -11.13 -23.02 5.87
CA TYR A 590 -10.64 -21.77 6.48
C TYR A 590 -11.68 -21.16 7.43
N LYS A 591 -12.95 -21.07 7.02
CA LYS A 591 -14.04 -20.56 7.86
C LYS A 591 -14.21 -21.39 9.13
N LYS A 592 -14.21 -22.71 8.99
CA LYS A 592 -14.43 -23.64 10.11
C LYS A 592 -13.28 -23.59 11.11
N GLU A 593 -12.06 -23.67 10.60
CA GLU A 593 -10.87 -23.66 11.45
C GLU A 593 -10.62 -22.30 12.07
N GLY A 594 -10.82 -21.20 11.31
CA GLY A 594 -10.75 -19.84 11.82
C GLY A 594 -11.77 -19.55 12.93
N LEU A 595 -12.97 -20.10 12.85
CA LEU A 595 -13.94 -20.01 13.94
C LEU A 595 -13.48 -20.78 15.18
N ARG A 596 -12.88 -21.97 14.98
CA ARG A 596 -12.34 -22.78 16.10
C ARG A 596 -11.20 -22.04 16.80
N MET A 597 -10.28 -21.48 16.03
CA MET A 597 -9.14 -20.72 16.55
C MET A 597 -9.60 -19.46 17.29
N PHE A 598 -10.57 -18.74 16.75
CA PHE A 598 -11.14 -17.55 17.38
C PHE A 598 -11.81 -17.86 18.71
N LYS A 599 -12.60 -18.94 18.81
CA LYS A 599 -13.18 -19.41 20.08
C LYS A 599 -12.10 -19.86 21.06
N GLY A 600 -11.03 -20.49 20.57
CA GLY A 600 -9.88 -20.83 21.40
C GLY A 600 -9.22 -19.60 21.99
N MET A 601 -8.99 -18.56 21.17
CA MET A 601 -8.45 -17.28 21.61
C MET A 601 -9.33 -16.62 22.70
N GLU A 602 -10.66 -16.61 22.52
CA GLU A 602 -11.60 -16.10 23.53
C GLU A 602 -11.52 -16.89 24.86
N GLY A 603 -11.37 -18.23 24.77
CA GLY A 603 -11.15 -19.07 25.94
C GLY A 603 -9.81 -18.78 26.65
N THR A 604 -8.74 -18.57 25.89
CA THR A 604 -7.43 -18.17 26.42
C THR A 604 -7.50 -16.80 27.08
N MET A 605 -8.23 -15.84 26.51
CA MET A 605 -8.43 -14.51 27.10
C MET A 605 -9.06 -14.62 28.51
N ILE A 606 -10.10 -15.42 28.65
CA ILE A 606 -10.75 -15.64 29.96
C ILE A 606 -9.80 -16.32 30.94
N HIS A 607 -9.04 -17.31 30.47
CA HIS A 607 -8.04 -18.01 31.31
C HIS A 607 -6.95 -17.05 31.79
N ASP A 608 -6.33 -16.27 30.90
CA ASP A 608 -5.24 -15.36 31.24
C ASP A 608 -5.71 -14.22 32.18
N LEU A 609 -6.91 -13.70 31.96
CA LEU A 609 -7.52 -12.74 32.89
C LEU A 609 -7.80 -13.34 34.26
N SER A 610 -8.20 -14.62 34.34
CA SER A 610 -8.38 -15.33 35.60
C SER A 610 -7.07 -15.42 36.39
N LEU A 611 -5.97 -15.83 35.70
CA LEU A 611 -4.63 -15.89 36.29
C LEU A 611 -4.12 -14.50 36.71
N PHE A 612 -4.46 -13.47 35.93
CA PHE A 612 -4.11 -12.09 36.28
C PHE A 612 -4.76 -11.64 37.56
N ILE A 613 -6.08 -11.87 37.72
CA ILE A 613 -6.82 -11.49 38.95
C ILE A 613 -6.23 -12.20 40.16
N GLU A 614 -5.84 -13.46 40.05
CA GLU A 614 -5.17 -14.21 41.15
C GLU A 614 -3.84 -13.54 41.55
N ASN A 615 -3.09 -13.04 40.59
CA ASN A 615 -1.75 -12.48 40.80
C ASN A 615 -1.73 -10.94 40.79
N ILE A 616 -2.88 -10.26 40.91
CA ILE A 616 -2.98 -8.81 40.74
C ILE A 616 -2.03 -8.03 41.67
N ASP A 617 -1.87 -8.50 42.90
CA ASP A 617 -1.00 -7.85 43.91
C ASP A 617 0.48 -7.86 43.47
N SER A 618 0.96 -8.95 42.93
CA SER A 618 2.35 -9.09 42.47
C SER A 618 2.59 -8.24 41.23
N VAL A 619 1.61 -8.12 40.33
CA VAL A 619 1.70 -7.30 39.15
C VAL A 619 1.74 -5.80 39.48
N ILE A 620 0.87 -5.37 40.43
CA ILE A 620 0.88 -3.98 40.92
C ILE A 620 2.21 -3.66 41.59
N ALA A 621 2.73 -4.56 42.45
CA ALA A 621 4.02 -4.38 43.08
C ALA A 621 5.15 -4.27 42.09
N ALA A 622 5.16 -5.08 41.03
CA ALA A 622 6.15 -5.01 39.95
C ALA A 622 6.05 -3.72 39.13
N GLN A 623 4.85 -3.24 38.85
CA GLN A 623 4.64 -1.95 38.16
C GLN A 623 5.09 -0.77 39.01
N GLN A 624 4.82 -0.76 40.32
CA GLN A 624 5.29 0.28 41.24
C GLN A 624 6.82 0.24 41.39
N ALA A 625 7.44 -0.93 41.43
CA ALA A 625 8.88 -1.07 41.44
C ALA A 625 9.52 -0.51 40.16
N ASN A 626 8.95 -0.80 38.98
CA ASN A 626 9.40 -0.25 37.72
C ASN A 626 9.18 1.28 37.62
N GLN A 627 8.06 1.80 38.08
CA GLN A 627 7.83 3.25 38.15
C GLN A 627 8.79 3.95 39.10
N ASN A 628 9.11 3.34 40.24
CA ASN A 628 10.14 3.85 41.13
C ASN A 628 11.55 3.77 40.51
N HIS A 629 11.85 2.75 39.73
CA HIS A 629 13.09 2.66 38.97
C HIS A 629 13.17 3.75 37.85
N VAL A 630 12.08 4.07 37.19
CA VAL A 630 12.00 5.14 36.18
C VAL A 630 11.99 6.52 36.84
N ALA A 631 11.39 6.69 38.02
CA ALA A 631 11.41 7.94 38.77
C ALA A 631 12.75 8.24 39.44
N VAL A 632 13.53 7.20 39.78
CA VAL A 632 14.92 7.32 40.27
C VAL A 632 15.89 7.53 39.08
N GLN A 633 15.53 7.16 37.86
CA GLN A 633 16.13 7.63 36.65
C GLN A 633 15.59 9.05 36.33
N GLY A 634 15.74 10.00 37.25
CA GLY A 634 15.43 11.39 37.00
C GLY A 634 16.03 11.77 35.66
N SER A 635 15.21 11.89 34.66
CA SER A 635 15.60 12.38 33.33
C SER A 635 16.26 13.71 33.54
N LEU A 636 17.61 13.77 33.44
CA LEU A 636 18.29 15.02 33.24
C LEU A 636 17.53 15.69 32.10
N ASP A 637 16.87 16.80 32.43
CA ASP A 637 16.15 17.58 31.44
C ASP A 637 17.16 18.13 30.43
N THR A 638 17.46 17.27 29.43
CA THR A 638 18.47 17.53 28.41
C THR A 638 18.09 18.73 27.54
N SER A 639 16.82 19.16 27.60
CA SER A 639 16.33 20.35 26.88
C SER A 639 16.91 21.65 27.43
N LYS A 640 17.42 21.64 28.66
CA LYS A 640 18.06 22.81 29.32
C LYS A 640 19.59 22.84 29.21
N ILE A 641 20.20 21.82 28.59
CA ILE A 641 21.67 21.76 28.46
C ILE A 641 22.07 22.35 27.11
N GLY A 642 22.77 23.47 27.15
CA GLY A 642 23.31 24.09 25.93
C GLY A 642 24.38 23.21 25.28
N ARG A 643 24.43 23.17 23.96
CA ARG A 643 25.39 22.35 23.17
C ARG A 643 26.86 22.55 23.59
N ASN A 644 27.20 23.72 24.11
CA ASN A 644 28.57 24.07 24.54
C ASN A 644 28.80 23.89 26.04
N ASP A 645 27.79 23.53 26.82
CA ASP A 645 27.92 23.34 28.27
C ASP A 645 28.70 22.06 28.59
N ALA A 646 29.24 21.99 29.80
CA ALA A 646 29.96 20.83 30.28
C ALA A 646 28.98 19.64 30.39
N CYS A 647 29.40 18.45 29.94
CA CYS A 647 28.55 17.28 29.99
C CYS A 647 28.26 16.84 31.43
N PRO A 648 26.99 16.59 31.81
CA PRO A 648 26.60 16.18 33.16
C PRO A 648 27.25 14.87 33.65
N CYS A 649 27.72 14.03 32.71
CA CYS A 649 28.42 12.79 33.08
C CYS A 649 29.74 13.03 33.84
N GLY A 650 30.31 14.23 33.80
CA GLY A 650 31.56 14.56 34.46
C GLY A 650 32.83 14.23 33.65
N SER A 651 32.70 13.90 32.37
CA SER A 651 33.82 13.62 31.47
C SER A 651 34.68 14.87 31.15
N GLY A 652 34.30 16.08 31.58
CA GLY A 652 34.97 17.34 31.23
C GLY A 652 34.77 17.77 29.78
N LYS A 653 34.06 16.98 28.95
CA LYS A 653 33.76 17.28 27.55
C LYS A 653 32.49 18.12 27.44
N LYS A 654 32.37 18.89 26.35
CA LYS A 654 31.17 19.65 26.05
C LYS A 654 30.02 18.70 25.69
N TRP A 655 28.75 19.06 26.00
CA TRP A 655 27.56 18.26 25.75
C TRP A 655 27.48 17.74 24.31
N LYS A 656 27.72 18.60 23.31
CA LYS A 656 27.74 18.25 21.89
C LYS A 656 28.77 17.19 21.47
N LYS A 657 29.80 16.95 22.27
CA LYS A 657 30.87 15.98 21.99
C LYS A 657 30.81 14.73 22.87
N CYS A 658 29.87 14.67 23.79
CA CYS A 658 29.77 13.59 24.76
C CYS A 658 28.32 13.10 24.89
N GLY A 659 27.45 13.85 25.56
CA GLY A 659 26.09 13.44 25.85
C GLY A 659 25.15 13.52 24.63
N GLU A 660 25.24 14.53 23.79
CA GLU A 660 24.45 14.67 22.55
C GLU A 660 24.74 13.53 21.57
N LEU A 661 25.97 13.02 21.52
CA LEU A 661 26.38 11.89 20.71
C LEU A 661 26.24 10.53 21.45
N ASN A 662 25.79 10.54 22.70
CA ASN A 662 25.64 9.35 23.55
C ASN A 662 26.88 8.41 23.51
N THR A 663 28.07 8.97 23.65
CA THR A 663 29.34 8.23 23.53
C THR A 663 29.43 7.10 24.58
N GLU A 664 30.21 6.04 24.31
CA GLU A 664 30.41 4.92 25.25
C GLU A 664 30.98 5.42 26.61
N GLU A 665 31.87 6.40 26.59
CA GLU A 665 32.41 7.05 27.80
C GLU A 665 31.32 7.80 28.59
N HIS A 666 30.37 8.46 27.90
CA HIS A 666 29.23 9.08 28.53
C HIS A 666 28.32 8.02 29.22
N GLN A 667 28.00 6.96 28.51
CA GLN A 667 27.16 5.87 29.05
C GLN A 667 27.80 5.22 30.27
N LYS A 668 29.13 4.97 30.22
CA LYS A 668 29.89 4.39 31.34
C LYS A 668 29.92 5.31 32.56
N LEU A 669 30.25 6.59 32.39
CA LEU A 669 30.27 7.56 33.48
C LEU A 669 28.88 7.87 34.05
N MET A 670 27.85 7.81 33.25
CA MET A 670 26.47 7.94 33.73
C MET A 670 26.02 6.68 34.49
N ALA A 671 26.49 5.49 34.12
CA ALA A 671 26.25 4.25 34.87
C ALA A 671 27.02 4.22 36.22
N GLU A 672 28.23 4.76 36.30
CA GLU A 672 29.02 4.88 37.52
C GLU A 672 28.50 5.95 38.51
N LYS A 673 27.70 6.91 38.01
CA LYS A 673 27.04 7.94 38.86
C LYS A 673 25.69 7.49 39.42
N LYS A 674 25.18 6.34 38.97
CA LYS A 674 24.02 5.63 39.52
C LYS A 674 24.44 4.74 40.68
#